data_54eadd428573a437f617ac867fef128c
#
_entry.id   54eadd428573a437f617ac867fef128c
#
_cell.length_a   1.000
_cell.length_b   1.000
_cell.length_c   1.000
_cell.angle_alpha   90.00
_cell.angle_beta   90.00
_cell.angle_gamma   90.00
#
_symmetry.space_group_name_H-M   'P 1'
#
loop_
_entity.id
_entity.type
_entity.pdbx_description
1 polymer ?
#
loop_
_entity_poly.entity_id
_entity_poly.type
_entity_poly.pdbx_seq_one_letter_code
_entity_poly.pdbx_strand_id
1 'polypeptide(L)'
;MTSRPPRLLLIFLLAAASAAPALAQRQSGAISGRILDKEGKPLPGSTVSISSPALMGFSSYVTSETGIFRFSGLKPGEYELRAEMPGFRSSLFPAVIVAVGRTTELEIQLEETPAEEEVTLTAASPMVDVESSKVSVNYSSRFLANMPMNRDLYDIQNSIPGAVTEGVDYRRTSSILGGTVRSQLYALDGMPLNDPATSNSLMNINVDVYEEVEFELGAHPAEVGQTDSAYINIVSKSGGNTFTGGATLYLTGSGLTTDLIPKSDTAAYQVDPPGKFASYSDLSANIGGPFLADRAWFYLNGRWNSWRQTTSATPEARMANLGFRGVEYAHYDYDHDELFGFSKLTVQIDKDIRYMGMLHYNNIYEPIYQRSGGANISLPATESWNHESVFTTTHQVNWSLNQDTFVDIRGTYIRRKFPVRSRTQDEPTYYDYQEDIFWGASAYNDDHLRKKIGISTSITRFQDNFLAASHEFKAGGEFEQSEEHQDWWRSNPYYSYWEDYAAGNPYYYSTALKQGRLRIANCPSTAEFWDIQDHVRRFSGYVQDSVGKGRLSLNLGLRLDYSFQYQPRQGRPKLSYSFGPPELNPAITDSSALLNALITQWHGEIGEVSPFDSLVTPNKDVVKFFTLSPRIGLVYDLFGQGKTALKMSFSRYYEPVWVAKYNAGQIFSPGSIDYYWNDLNGNELMDLPPTDTYVLQSYPRQDPDYSYYADDLKPPYVTEFLAGLEQEIFRDFKLGFQFIWKKSANLVEDVDVNNGYDPDAEDENGRIWIPFEFTDPGWDGNWGTSDDQTLTAYGLRADRPVPTWVGINPPEAERKYWALALTFDKRMSNNWQLKGSILYSSFKGNVEATYGPTEGESAAFNSPNSLVNATGPLYFDRPLQIKVMGTYILPFNILVSAYVQHTSGIPWGRTISRVYFPADFPAVQQTYVLLNAETPGSQRRASYTNLDLRLEKGWSLRGRSRLDFYVDIFNVGGRSGVIVDNDPSPRLRFDQTPVVTEASPTYGNVLSVYGIRSFRIGVRWSF
;
A
#
# COMPACT_ATOMS: atom_id res chain seq x y z
N MET A 1 -30.60 23.68 -9.86
CA MET A 1 -31.67 23.27 -8.91
C MET A 1 -31.04 22.96 -7.57
N THR A 2 -31.35 23.69 -6.53
CA THR A 2 -30.73 23.53 -5.20
C THR A 2 -31.29 22.28 -4.53
N SER A 3 -30.52 21.19 -4.57
CA SER A 3 -30.86 19.98 -3.80
C SER A 3 -30.65 20.25 -2.32
N ARG A 4 -31.72 20.30 -1.56
CA ARG A 4 -31.71 20.32 -0.09
C ARG A 4 -31.07 18.98 0.38
N PRO A 5 -30.15 18.99 1.34
CA PRO A 5 -29.64 17.75 1.91
C PRO A 5 -30.79 16.91 2.48
N PRO A 6 -30.75 15.60 2.36
CA PRO A 6 -31.87 14.76 2.79
C PRO A 6 -32.11 14.97 4.30
N ARG A 7 -33.35 15.17 4.67
CA ARG A 7 -33.82 15.40 6.08
C ARG A 7 -33.30 14.32 7.05
N LEU A 8 -32.99 13.14 6.56
CA LEU A 8 -32.38 12.06 7.33
C LEU A 8 -30.95 12.41 7.82
N LEU A 9 -30.14 13.12 7.02
CA LEU A 9 -28.81 13.57 7.44
C LEU A 9 -28.93 14.62 8.55
N LEU A 10 -29.91 15.51 8.46
CA LEU A 10 -30.15 16.53 9.48
C LEU A 10 -30.69 15.92 10.79
N ILE A 11 -31.54 14.91 10.71
CA ILE A 11 -32.03 14.14 11.85
C ILE A 11 -30.89 13.33 12.49
N PHE A 12 -30.02 12.75 11.68
CA PHE A 12 -28.83 12.00 12.18
C PHE A 12 -27.80 12.93 12.81
N LEU A 13 -27.55 14.10 12.20
CA LEU A 13 -26.69 15.14 12.76
C LEU A 13 -27.28 15.75 14.03
N LEU A 14 -28.60 15.94 14.11
CA LEU A 14 -29.27 16.39 15.32
C LEU A 14 -29.34 15.31 16.40
N ALA A 15 -29.50 14.03 16.03
CA ALA A 15 -29.43 12.91 16.96
C ALA A 15 -27.97 12.69 17.45
N ALA A 16 -26.97 12.87 16.58
CA ALA A 16 -25.55 12.85 16.96
C ALA A 16 -25.15 14.06 17.81
N ALA A 17 -25.75 15.23 17.58
CA ALA A 17 -25.51 16.44 18.38
C ALA A 17 -26.21 16.41 19.76
N SER A 18 -27.32 15.66 19.90
CA SER A 18 -27.99 15.45 21.18
C SER A 18 -27.41 14.28 21.99
N ALA A 19 -26.59 13.41 21.37
CA ALA A 19 -25.89 12.32 22.01
C ALA A 19 -24.41 12.68 22.28
N ALA A 20 -24.15 13.84 22.83
CA ALA A 20 -22.79 14.16 23.29
C ALA A 20 -22.57 13.59 24.70
N PRO A 21 -21.37 13.20 25.04
CA PRO A 21 -20.12 12.83 24.36
C PRO A 21 -19.72 11.37 24.57
N ALA A 22 -19.06 10.82 23.59
CA ALA A 22 -18.69 9.43 23.62
C ALA A 22 -17.38 9.06 22.90
N LEU A 23 -16.57 7.95 23.27
CA LEU A 23 -15.13 7.99 23.06
C LEU A 23 -14.38 6.68 23.09
N ALA A 24 -13.34 6.45 22.31
CA ALA A 24 -12.67 5.19 21.99
C ALA A 24 -11.21 5.05 22.35
N GLN A 25 -10.69 3.79 22.35
CA GLN A 25 -9.28 3.47 22.56
C GLN A 25 -8.74 2.54 21.48
N ARG A 26 -7.76 2.98 20.67
CA ARG A 26 -7.05 2.17 19.65
C ARG A 26 -5.58 1.93 19.96
N GLN A 27 -5.04 2.47 21.04
CA GLN A 27 -3.59 2.45 21.37
C GLN A 27 -3.26 1.63 22.59
N SER A 28 -4.25 1.01 23.17
CA SER A 28 -4.14 0.40 24.48
C SER A 28 -4.70 -1.00 24.47
N GLY A 29 -4.28 -1.78 25.42
CA GLY A 29 -4.96 -3.00 25.85
C GLY A 29 -5.77 -2.77 27.11
N ALA A 30 -6.28 -3.85 27.65
CA ALA A 30 -7.01 -3.88 28.90
C ALA A 30 -6.60 -5.11 29.75
N ILE A 31 -6.81 -5.00 31.04
CA ILE A 31 -6.85 -6.15 31.94
C ILE A 31 -8.27 -6.20 32.49
N SER A 32 -8.95 -7.32 32.35
CA SER A 32 -10.23 -7.59 32.99
C SER A 32 -10.16 -8.90 33.75
N GLY A 33 -11.08 -9.10 34.66
CA GLY A 33 -11.13 -10.38 35.32
C GLY A 33 -12.16 -10.42 36.45
N ARG A 34 -12.18 -11.55 37.12
CA ARG A 34 -13.13 -11.81 38.21
C ARG A 34 -12.39 -12.32 39.42
N ILE A 35 -12.78 -11.79 40.60
CA ILE A 35 -12.33 -12.29 41.89
C ILE A 35 -13.38 -13.23 42.46
N LEU A 36 -12.96 -14.46 42.80
CA LEU A 36 -13.81 -15.53 43.32
C LEU A 36 -13.26 -16.05 44.65
N ASP A 37 -14.13 -16.67 45.48
CA ASP A 37 -13.70 -17.52 46.59
C ASP A 37 -13.33 -18.94 46.08
N LYS A 38 -12.94 -19.82 47.01
CA LYS A 38 -12.62 -21.23 46.69
C LYS A 38 -13.80 -22.02 46.13
N GLU A 39 -15.00 -21.65 46.49
CA GLU A 39 -16.25 -22.27 46.03
C GLU A 39 -16.73 -21.70 44.68
N GLY A 40 -15.98 -20.74 44.10
CA GLY A 40 -16.29 -20.10 42.83
C GLY A 40 -17.37 -19.02 42.91
N LYS A 41 -17.66 -18.47 44.12
CA LYS A 41 -18.58 -17.35 44.28
C LYS A 41 -17.85 -16.02 44.10
N PRO A 42 -18.49 -15.02 43.44
CA PRO A 42 -17.92 -13.68 43.30
C PRO A 42 -17.62 -13.05 44.68
N LEU A 43 -16.49 -12.33 44.73
CA LEU A 43 -16.07 -11.56 45.92
C LEU A 43 -16.19 -10.04 45.57
N PRO A 44 -17.37 -9.43 45.83
CA PRO A 44 -17.53 -7.99 45.63
C PRO A 44 -16.78 -7.20 46.71
N GLY A 45 -16.30 -5.99 46.33
CA GLY A 45 -15.55 -5.13 47.25
C GLY A 45 -14.07 -5.49 47.41
N SER A 46 -13.56 -6.46 46.67
CA SER A 46 -12.12 -6.73 46.62
C SER A 46 -11.40 -5.58 45.91
N THR A 47 -10.23 -5.20 46.43
CA THR A 47 -9.38 -4.17 45.78
C THR A 47 -8.37 -4.85 44.88
N VAL A 48 -8.38 -4.49 43.59
CA VAL A 48 -7.38 -4.92 42.63
C VAL A 48 -6.53 -3.70 42.25
N SER A 49 -5.21 -3.81 42.34
CA SER A 49 -4.28 -2.75 41.99
C SER A 49 -3.30 -3.23 40.94
N ILE A 50 -2.93 -2.34 40.03
CA ILE A 50 -1.90 -2.59 39.00
C ILE A 50 -0.79 -1.55 39.08
N SER A 51 0.42 -1.99 38.82
CA SER A 51 1.60 -1.14 38.66
C SER A 51 2.44 -1.59 37.45
N SER A 52 3.10 -0.67 36.78
CA SER A 52 3.99 -0.96 35.67
C SER A 52 4.88 0.24 35.38
N PRO A 53 6.09 0.04 34.84
CA PRO A 53 6.86 1.14 34.26
C PRO A 53 6.11 1.85 33.10
N ALA A 54 5.20 1.14 32.41
CA ALA A 54 4.34 1.68 31.40
C ALA A 54 3.13 2.45 31.96
N LEU A 55 2.71 2.13 33.17
CA LEU A 55 1.69 2.86 33.92
C LEU A 55 2.35 3.94 34.75
N MET A 56 1.91 5.16 34.60
CA MET A 56 2.45 6.30 35.31
C MET A 56 1.88 6.36 36.76
N GLY A 57 2.48 5.61 37.66
CA GLY A 57 1.97 5.39 39.02
C GLY A 57 1.33 4.01 39.19
N PHE A 58 0.29 3.94 40.00
CA PHE A 58 -0.54 2.75 40.22
C PHE A 58 -2.00 3.08 39.92
N SER A 59 -2.78 2.07 39.58
CA SER A 59 -4.22 2.19 39.41
C SER A 59 -4.90 1.14 40.24
N SER A 60 -6.06 1.44 40.81
CA SER A 60 -6.84 0.49 41.61
C SER A 60 -8.29 0.46 41.20
N TYR A 61 -8.92 -0.69 41.30
CA TYR A 61 -10.31 -0.95 41.02
C TYR A 61 -10.94 -1.76 42.15
N VAL A 62 -12.17 -1.41 42.53
CA VAL A 62 -12.94 -2.17 43.50
C VAL A 62 -13.96 -3.03 42.78
N THR A 63 -13.94 -4.35 43.01
CA THR A 63 -14.78 -5.30 42.25
C THR A 63 -16.27 -5.03 42.44
N SER A 64 -17.02 -5.20 41.32
CA SER A 64 -18.48 -5.08 41.25
C SER A 64 -19.22 -6.15 42.09
N GLU A 65 -20.54 -6.09 42.13
CA GLU A 65 -21.39 -7.13 42.82
C GLU A 65 -21.17 -8.53 42.23
N THR A 66 -20.71 -8.63 40.98
CA THR A 66 -20.39 -9.87 40.28
C THR A 66 -18.91 -10.26 40.42
N GLY A 67 -18.13 -9.56 41.24
CA GLY A 67 -16.71 -9.79 41.44
C GLY A 67 -15.81 -9.32 40.29
N ILE A 68 -16.33 -8.59 39.31
CA ILE A 68 -15.60 -8.15 38.13
C ILE A 68 -14.73 -6.93 38.45
N PHE A 69 -13.52 -6.92 37.91
CA PHE A 69 -12.64 -5.76 37.87
C PHE A 69 -12.19 -5.49 36.40
N ARG A 70 -11.84 -4.23 36.13
CA ARG A 70 -11.41 -3.86 34.78
C ARG A 70 -10.46 -2.65 34.81
N PHE A 71 -9.37 -2.77 34.06
CA PHE A 71 -8.45 -1.68 33.74
C PHE A 71 -8.36 -1.52 32.23
N SER A 72 -8.89 -0.44 31.73
CA SER A 72 -8.89 -0.12 30.31
C SER A 72 -7.89 0.98 30.01
N GLY A 73 -7.51 1.13 28.73
CA GLY A 73 -6.59 2.19 28.34
C GLY A 73 -5.15 1.99 28.76
N LEU A 74 -4.77 0.75 29.01
CA LEU A 74 -3.42 0.42 29.42
C LEU A 74 -2.47 0.42 28.22
N LYS A 75 -1.30 1.01 28.38
CA LYS A 75 -0.23 0.88 27.40
C LYS A 75 0.25 -0.57 27.29
N PRO A 76 0.74 -1.01 26.10
CA PRO A 76 1.38 -2.30 25.99
C PRO A 76 2.57 -2.41 26.95
N GLY A 77 2.72 -3.58 27.54
CA GLY A 77 3.81 -3.84 28.48
C GLY A 77 3.50 -4.88 29.54
N GLU A 78 4.40 -5.05 30.48
CA GLU A 78 4.25 -5.94 31.62
C GLU A 78 3.72 -5.16 32.84
N TYR A 79 2.72 -5.73 33.49
CA TYR A 79 2.05 -5.16 34.66
C TYR A 79 2.16 -6.11 35.85
N GLU A 80 2.45 -5.58 37.01
CA GLU A 80 2.22 -6.25 38.26
C GLU A 80 0.76 -6.01 38.69
N LEU A 81 0.04 -7.07 39.02
CA LEU A 81 -1.32 -6.99 39.50
C LEU A 81 -1.42 -7.61 40.90
N ARG A 82 -2.06 -6.91 41.83
CA ARG A 82 -2.29 -7.34 43.20
C ARG A 82 -3.78 -7.29 43.51
N ALA A 83 -4.31 -8.40 44.05
CA ALA A 83 -5.69 -8.54 44.47
C ALA A 83 -5.76 -8.76 45.98
N GLU A 84 -6.58 -7.95 46.68
CA GLU A 84 -6.70 -7.91 48.12
C GLU A 84 -8.15 -7.82 48.56
N MET A 85 -8.47 -8.55 49.62
CA MET A 85 -9.75 -8.43 50.35
C MET A 85 -9.56 -8.70 51.84
N PRO A 86 -10.12 -7.89 52.74
CA PRO A 86 -10.03 -8.16 54.18
C PRO A 86 -10.57 -9.54 54.51
N GLY A 87 -9.76 -10.32 55.28
CA GLY A 87 -10.08 -11.70 55.63
C GLY A 87 -9.65 -12.77 54.61
N PHE A 88 -9.05 -12.36 53.50
CA PHE A 88 -8.52 -13.24 52.45
C PHE A 88 -7.00 -13.02 52.26
N ARG A 89 -6.33 -14.06 51.82
CA ARG A 89 -4.92 -14.02 51.43
C ARG A 89 -4.73 -13.21 50.16
N SER A 90 -3.83 -12.22 50.16
CA SER A 90 -3.57 -11.42 48.97
C SER A 90 -2.85 -12.22 47.88
N SER A 91 -3.19 -11.96 46.61
CA SER A 91 -2.59 -12.59 45.42
C SER A 91 -1.84 -11.58 44.58
N LEU A 92 -0.57 -11.92 44.26
CA LEU A 92 0.31 -11.09 43.45
C LEU A 92 0.64 -11.79 42.13
N PHE A 93 0.42 -11.10 41.01
CA PHE A 93 0.78 -11.50 39.61
C PHE A 93 1.87 -10.57 39.10
N PRO A 94 3.14 -10.97 39.13
CA PRO A 94 4.26 -10.06 38.86
C PRO A 94 4.45 -9.68 37.37
N ALA A 95 3.80 -10.39 36.45
CA ALA A 95 3.99 -10.19 34.99
C ALA A 95 2.71 -10.49 34.20
N VAL A 96 1.75 -9.58 34.25
CA VAL A 96 0.57 -9.61 33.37
C VAL A 96 0.89 -8.84 32.10
N ILE A 97 0.85 -9.50 30.96
CA ILE A 97 1.19 -8.90 29.68
C ILE A 97 -0.05 -8.24 29.08
N VAL A 98 0.08 -6.95 28.78
CA VAL A 98 -0.91 -6.17 28.03
C VAL A 98 -0.39 -5.93 26.63
N ALA A 99 -1.17 -6.30 25.62
CA ALA A 99 -0.89 -6.04 24.21
C ALA A 99 -1.94 -5.09 23.62
N VAL A 100 -1.58 -4.36 22.57
CA VAL A 100 -2.49 -3.45 21.87
C VAL A 100 -3.71 -4.19 21.37
N GLY A 101 -4.86 -3.56 21.54
CA GLY A 101 -6.13 -4.07 21.03
C GLY A 101 -6.60 -5.38 21.65
N ARG A 102 -6.00 -5.83 22.76
CA ARG A 102 -6.38 -7.07 23.46
C ARG A 102 -6.75 -6.81 24.92
N THR A 103 -7.72 -7.58 25.40
CA THR A 103 -8.02 -7.69 26.82
C THR A 103 -7.34 -8.94 27.39
N THR A 104 -6.54 -8.78 28.44
CA THR A 104 -6.00 -9.88 29.23
C THR A 104 -7.00 -10.23 30.31
N GLU A 105 -7.65 -11.37 30.18
CA GLU A 105 -8.67 -11.81 31.15
C GLU A 105 -8.04 -12.70 32.22
N LEU A 106 -8.35 -12.43 33.49
CA LEU A 106 -7.81 -13.15 34.65
C LEU A 106 -8.95 -13.62 35.54
N GLU A 107 -8.96 -14.88 35.90
CA GLU A 107 -9.76 -15.42 36.98
C GLU A 107 -8.88 -15.63 38.21
N ILE A 108 -9.20 -14.94 39.32
CA ILE A 108 -8.38 -14.89 40.53
C ILE A 108 -9.20 -15.45 41.68
N GLN A 109 -8.72 -16.55 42.25
CA GLN A 109 -9.30 -17.13 43.45
C GLN A 109 -8.54 -16.66 44.68
N LEU A 110 -9.25 -16.11 45.66
CA LEU A 110 -8.70 -15.76 46.94
C LEU A 110 -9.09 -16.80 48.00
N GLU A 111 -8.15 -17.08 48.89
CA GLU A 111 -8.34 -18.05 49.97
C GLU A 111 -8.62 -17.29 51.30
N GLU A 112 -9.65 -17.70 52.02
CA GLU A 112 -9.88 -17.17 53.34
C GLU A 112 -8.72 -17.50 54.31
N THR A 113 -8.22 -16.50 54.99
CA THR A 113 -7.15 -16.68 55.96
C THR A 113 -7.29 -15.63 57.09
N PRO A 114 -7.04 -15.99 58.36
CA PRO A 114 -7.04 -15.02 59.45
C PRO A 114 -5.75 -14.15 59.52
N ALA A 115 -4.76 -14.39 58.72
CA ALA A 115 -3.48 -13.68 58.66
C ALA A 115 -3.23 -13.02 57.30
N GLU A 116 -2.61 -11.83 57.28
CA GLU A 116 -2.13 -11.17 56.06
C GLU A 116 -0.90 -11.92 55.52
N GLU A 117 -1.14 -12.97 54.73
CA GLU A 117 -0.10 -13.66 53.96
C GLU A 117 -0.27 -13.33 52.49
N GLU A 118 0.83 -13.01 51.83
CA GLU A 118 0.89 -12.79 50.38
C GLU A 118 1.30 -14.07 49.65
N VAL A 119 0.59 -14.44 48.60
CA VAL A 119 0.95 -15.53 47.71
C VAL A 119 1.34 -14.96 46.37
N THR A 120 2.58 -15.14 45.93
CA THR A 120 3.02 -14.83 44.58
C THR A 120 2.54 -15.93 43.61
N LEU A 121 1.53 -15.65 42.86
CA LEU A 121 1.04 -16.52 41.81
C LEU A 121 1.75 -16.23 40.51
N THR A 122 2.51 -17.15 39.97
CA THR A 122 3.10 -17.06 38.65
C THR A 122 2.08 -17.51 37.59
N ALA A 123 0.95 -16.83 37.50
CA ALA A 123 0.00 -17.10 36.42
C ALA A 123 0.54 -16.51 35.13
N ALA A 124 0.52 -17.31 34.05
CA ALA A 124 0.85 -16.82 32.70
C ALA A 124 -0.33 -16.01 32.17
N SER A 125 -0.05 -14.88 31.54
CA SER A 125 -1.08 -14.16 30.78
C SER A 125 -1.65 -15.06 29.68
N PRO A 126 -2.99 -15.14 29.51
CA PRO A 126 -3.62 -15.96 28.48
C PRO A 126 -3.02 -15.71 27.09
N MET A 127 -2.88 -16.77 26.29
CA MET A 127 -2.40 -16.71 24.90
C MET A 127 -3.56 -16.53 23.91
N VAL A 128 -4.75 -17.01 24.27
CA VAL A 128 -5.95 -16.99 23.44
C VAL A 128 -6.83 -15.83 23.85
N ASP A 129 -7.32 -15.08 22.89
CA ASP A 129 -8.31 -14.01 23.09
C ASP A 129 -9.72 -14.62 22.93
N VAL A 130 -10.50 -14.63 24.01
CA VAL A 130 -11.87 -15.18 24.03
C VAL A 130 -12.95 -14.10 23.99
N GLU A 131 -12.60 -12.83 23.90
CA GLU A 131 -13.53 -11.70 23.85
C GLU A 131 -13.69 -11.15 22.42
N SER A 132 -12.59 -11.03 21.66
CA SER A 132 -12.60 -10.43 20.32
C SER A 132 -12.54 -11.46 19.21
N SER A 133 -13.42 -11.29 18.21
CA SER A 133 -13.41 -12.10 16.97
C SER A 133 -12.31 -11.71 15.98
N LYS A 134 -11.62 -10.59 16.20
CA LYS A 134 -10.56 -10.12 15.29
C LYS A 134 -9.40 -11.11 15.18
N VAL A 135 -8.79 -11.14 14.01
CA VAL A 135 -7.55 -11.86 13.76
C VAL A 135 -6.42 -10.85 13.69
N SER A 136 -5.47 -10.95 14.62
CA SER A 136 -4.33 -10.04 14.66
C SER A 136 -3.02 -10.71 14.99
N VAL A 137 -1.93 -10.10 14.51
CA VAL A 137 -0.53 -10.42 14.83
C VAL A 137 0.10 -9.19 15.48
N ASN A 138 0.68 -9.38 16.67
CA ASN A 138 1.33 -8.31 17.42
C ASN A 138 2.84 -8.54 17.50
N TYR A 139 3.63 -7.51 17.22
CA TYR A 139 5.09 -7.50 17.36
C TYR A 139 5.49 -6.40 18.33
N SER A 140 6.03 -6.80 19.49
CA SER A 140 6.61 -5.85 20.45
C SER A 140 7.98 -5.33 19.96
N SER A 141 8.38 -4.18 20.47
CA SER A 141 9.72 -3.61 20.20
C SER A 141 10.86 -4.58 20.48
N ARG A 142 10.74 -5.38 21.57
CA ARG A 142 11.72 -6.40 21.92
C ARG A 142 11.78 -7.53 20.89
N PHE A 143 10.63 -7.99 20.39
CA PHE A 143 10.58 -9.01 19.34
C PHE A 143 11.26 -8.50 18.07
N LEU A 144 10.89 -7.31 17.60
CA LEU A 144 11.45 -6.70 16.39
C LEU A 144 12.96 -6.46 16.51
N ALA A 145 13.43 -5.99 17.67
CA ALA A 145 14.85 -5.76 17.91
C ALA A 145 15.71 -7.03 17.82
N ASN A 146 15.14 -8.21 18.06
CA ASN A 146 15.84 -9.49 18.02
C ASN A 146 15.87 -10.11 16.61
N MET A 147 15.00 -9.67 15.67
CA MET A 147 14.87 -10.31 14.35
C MET A 147 15.88 -9.77 13.32
N PRO A 148 16.40 -10.63 12.43
CA PRO A 148 17.21 -10.23 11.28
C PRO A 148 16.32 -9.68 10.18
N MET A 149 15.81 -8.45 10.34
CA MET A 149 14.93 -7.78 9.39
C MET A 149 15.52 -6.43 9.01
N ASN A 150 15.16 -5.92 7.83
CA ASN A 150 15.43 -4.52 7.53
C ASN A 150 14.57 -3.62 8.44
N ARG A 151 15.04 -2.42 8.66
CA ARG A 151 14.44 -1.49 9.61
C ARG A 151 13.39 -0.61 8.97
N ASP A 152 12.48 -1.25 8.22
CA ASP A 152 11.35 -0.61 7.60
C ASP A 152 10.04 -1.36 7.87
N LEU A 153 8.92 -0.66 7.72
CA LEU A 153 7.60 -1.19 7.98
C LEU A 153 7.20 -2.29 6.99
N TYR A 154 7.61 -2.20 5.73
CA TYR A 154 7.24 -3.17 4.70
C TYR A 154 7.87 -4.54 4.92
N ASP A 155 9.12 -4.60 5.44
CA ASP A 155 9.75 -5.86 5.80
C ASP A 155 9.06 -6.52 7.00
N ILE A 156 8.68 -5.72 8.00
CA ILE A 156 7.86 -6.21 9.11
C ILE A 156 6.51 -6.72 8.61
N GLN A 157 5.86 -5.96 7.74
CA GLN A 157 4.59 -6.32 7.11
C GLN A 157 4.72 -7.60 6.27
N ASN A 158 5.83 -7.76 5.54
CA ASN A 158 6.07 -8.97 4.75
C ASN A 158 6.20 -10.24 5.62
N SER A 159 6.43 -10.11 6.92
CA SER A 159 6.55 -11.25 7.84
C SER A 159 5.22 -11.82 8.34
N ILE A 160 4.08 -11.13 8.13
CA ILE A 160 2.77 -11.58 8.57
C ILE A 160 2.11 -12.56 7.58
N PRO A 161 1.13 -13.38 8.03
CA PRO A 161 0.39 -14.27 7.14
C PRO A 161 -0.28 -13.53 5.99
N GLY A 162 -0.17 -14.05 4.79
CA GLY A 162 -0.87 -13.55 3.60
C GLY A 162 -0.37 -12.23 3.03
N ALA A 163 0.68 -11.64 3.60
CA ALA A 163 1.32 -10.49 3.00
C ALA A 163 2.24 -10.91 1.86
N VAL A 164 2.15 -10.19 0.75
CA VAL A 164 3.04 -10.30 -0.40
C VAL A 164 3.56 -8.91 -0.70
N THR A 165 4.85 -8.69 -0.50
CA THR A 165 5.51 -7.40 -0.74
C THR A 165 6.40 -7.52 -1.95
N GLU A 166 6.29 -6.58 -2.87
CA GLU A 166 7.10 -6.51 -4.09
C GLU A 166 7.69 -5.11 -4.27
N GLY A 167 8.69 -5.01 -5.12
CA GLY A 167 9.45 -3.78 -5.33
C GLY A 167 10.65 -3.66 -4.40
N VAL A 168 11.40 -2.60 -4.59
CA VAL A 168 12.60 -2.25 -3.83
C VAL A 168 12.40 -0.91 -3.14
N ASP A 169 13.01 -0.74 -1.98
CA ASP A 169 13.00 0.49 -1.19
C ASP A 169 11.58 0.96 -0.81
N TYR A 170 11.37 2.26 -0.73
CA TYR A 170 10.08 2.91 -0.47
C TYR A 170 9.05 2.75 -1.60
N ARG A 171 9.43 2.19 -2.77
CA ARG A 171 8.51 1.83 -3.87
C ARG A 171 7.87 0.48 -3.67
N ARG A 172 8.07 -0.15 -2.53
CA ARG A 172 7.47 -1.43 -2.22
C ARG A 172 5.96 -1.30 -2.14
N THR A 173 5.29 -2.26 -2.71
CA THR A 173 3.86 -2.44 -2.64
C THR A 173 3.55 -3.73 -1.92
N SER A 174 2.49 -3.75 -1.15
CA SER A 174 2.12 -4.95 -0.40
C SER A 174 0.64 -5.21 -0.53
N SER A 175 0.30 -6.44 -0.93
CA SER A 175 -1.05 -6.98 -0.84
C SER A 175 -1.15 -7.87 0.39
N ILE A 176 -2.23 -7.77 1.15
CA ILE A 176 -2.46 -8.60 2.34
C ILE A 176 -3.80 -9.30 2.19
N LEU A 177 -3.80 -10.65 2.24
CA LEU A 177 -5.00 -11.50 2.18
C LEU A 177 -5.97 -11.11 1.05
N GLY A 178 -5.43 -10.92 -0.16
CA GLY A 178 -6.20 -10.60 -1.36
C GLY A 178 -6.71 -9.15 -1.44
N GLY A 179 -6.27 -8.27 -0.57
CA GLY A 179 -6.52 -6.83 -0.71
C GLY A 179 -5.57 -6.19 -1.72
N THR A 180 -5.94 -5.02 -2.23
CA THR A 180 -5.07 -4.24 -3.11
C THR A 180 -3.94 -3.58 -2.32
N VAL A 181 -2.92 -3.12 -2.99
CA VAL A 181 -1.78 -2.43 -2.35
C VAL A 181 -2.17 -1.10 -1.67
N ARG A 182 -3.35 -0.56 -2.02
CA ARG A 182 -3.88 0.71 -1.49
C ARG A 182 -4.99 0.54 -0.48
N SER A 183 -5.35 -0.70 -0.20
CA SER A 183 -6.45 -1.07 0.69
C SER A 183 -6.06 -1.14 2.16
N GLN A 184 -4.77 -1.03 2.51
CA GLN A 184 -4.31 -1.08 3.89
C GLN A 184 -4.53 0.27 4.58
N LEU A 185 -4.94 0.22 5.84
CA LEU A 185 -4.96 1.38 6.71
C LEU A 185 -3.77 1.36 7.65
N TYR A 186 -2.90 2.35 7.52
CA TYR A 186 -1.78 2.58 8.43
C TYR A 186 -2.17 3.61 9.48
N ALA A 187 -1.83 3.34 10.73
CA ALA A 187 -2.07 4.27 11.83
C ALA A 187 -0.88 4.37 12.76
N LEU A 188 -0.63 5.56 13.27
CA LEU A 188 0.31 5.82 14.37
C LEU A 188 -0.48 6.34 15.56
N ASP A 189 -0.33 5.62 16.67
CA ASP A 189 -1.12 5.94 17.87
C ASP A 189 -2.64 6.07 17.55
N GLY A 190 -3.15 5.18 16.67
CA GLY A 190 -4.56 5.08 16.28
C GLY A 190 -5.08 6.16 15.33
N MET A 191 -4.22 7.05 14.82
CA MET A 191 -4.59 8.04 13.81
C MET A 191 -4.10 7.64 12.41
N PRO A 192 -4.97 7.69 11.39
CA PRO A 192 -4.63 7.33 10.02
C PRO A 192 -3.46 8.14 9.47
N LEU A 193 -2.44 7.43 8.97
CA LEU A 193 -1.23 7.98 8.37
C LEU A 193 -1.10 7.69 6.87
N ASN A 194 -2.15 7.24 6.22
CA ASN A 194 -2.12 7.04 4.78
C ASN A 194 -1.89 8.35 4.04
N ASP A 195 -1.12 8.28 2.98
CA ASP A 195 -0.91 9.39 2.06
C ASP A 195 -2.26 9.91 1.55
N PRO A 196 -2.52 11.22 1.61
CA PRO A 196 -3.80 11.80 1.22
C PRO A 196 -4.21 11.48 -0.22
N ALA A 197 -3.25 11.44 -1.12
CA ALA A 197 -3.52 11.26 -2.55
C ALA A 197 -3.51 9.80 -3.00
N THR A 198 -2.62 8.98 -2.45
CA THR A 198 -2.38 7.63 -2.97
C THR A 198 -2.76 6.50 -2.02
N SER A 199 -3.21 6.82 -0.81
CA SER A 199 -3.57 5.84 0.24
C SER A 199 -2.46 4.87 0.68
N ASN A 200 -1.25 4.97 0.17
CA ASN A 200 -0.11 4.19 0.63
C ASN A 200 0.34 4.62 2.04
N SER A 201 1.28 3.90 2.63
CA SER A 201 1.97 4.40 3.82
C SER A 201 2.63 5.76 3.52
N LEU A 202 2.33 6.75 4.33
CA LEU A 202 2.81 8.11 4.10
C LEU A 202 4.31 8.24 4.31
N MET A 203 4.88 7.42 5.21
CA MET A 203 6.23 7.62 5.67
C MET A 203 6.86 6.35 6.20
N ASN A 204 8.17 6.31 6.16
CA ASN A 204 8.97 5.28 6.80
C ASN A 204 9.24 5.67 8.26
N ILE A 205 8.33 5.29 9.17
CA ILE A 205 8.53 5.57 10.60
C ILE A 205 9.65 4.70 11.13
N ASN A 206 10.64 5.32 11.78
CA ASN A 206 11.76 4.59 12.38
C ASN A 206 11.28 3.52 13.37
N VAL A 207 11.68 2.28 13.17
CA VAL A 207 11.30 1.11 14.00
C VAL A 207 11.69 1.30 15.48
N ASP A 208 12.69 2.11 15.77
CA ASP A 208 13.08 2.43 17.16
C ASP A 208 12.01 3.24 17.92
N VAL A 209 11.08 3.86 17.21
CA VAL A 209 9.93 4.55 17.80
C VAL A 209 8.83 3.58 18.24
N TYR A 210 8.80 2.35 17.69
CA TYR A 210 7.73 1.39 17.99
C TYR A 210 7.84 0.85 19.41
N GLU A 211 6.75 0.91 20.16
CA GLU A 211 6.54 0.10 21.35
C GLU A 211 5.95 -1.26 20.96
N GLU A 212 4.94 -1.22 20.12
CA GLU A 212 4.28 -2.38 19.54
C GLU A 212 3.71 -2.04 18.17
N VAL A 213 3.64 -3.00 17.27
CA VAL A 213 2.84 -2.91 16.04
C VAL A 213 1.84 -4.06 16.02
N GLU A 214 0.57 -3.72 15.79
CA GLU A 214 -0.52 -4.65 15.60
C GLU A 214 -0.92 -4.67 14.12
N PHE A 215 -1.00 -5.85 13.56
CA PHE A 215 -1.56 -6.11 12.24
C PHE A 215 -2.90 -6.83 12.43
N GLU A 216 -4.01 -6.11 12.24
CA GLU A 216 -5.33 -6.73 12.16
C GLU A 216 -5.57 -7.20 10.73
N LEU A 217 -5.81 -8.49 10.57
CA LEU A 217 -5.87 -9.17 9.28
C LEU A 217 -7.30 -9.47 8.81
N GLY A 218 -8.29 -9.24 9.66
CA GLY A 218 -9.71 -9.43 9.36
C GLY A 218 -10.57 -9.35 10.63
N ALA A 219 -11.89 -9.40 10.42
CA ALA A 219 -12.90 -9.18 11.45
C ALA A 219 -12.73 -7.84 12.19
N HIS A 220 -12.42 -6.78 11.44
CA HIS A 220 -12.21 -5.44 12.01
C HIS A 220 -13.46 -4.92 12.72
N PRO A 221 -13.33 -4.33 13.92
CA PRO A 221 -14.46 -3.69 14.60
C PRO A 221 -14.96 -2.46 13.83
N ALA A 222 -16.19 -2.00 14.12
CA ALA A 222 -16.83 -0.92 13.36
C ALA A 222 -16.08 0.43 13.45
N GLU A 223 -15.25 0.62 14.46
CA GLU A 223 -14.38 1.78 14.58
C GLU A 223 -13.27 1.84 13.51
N VAL A 224 -12.87 0.69 12.93
CA VAL A 224 -11.89 0.63 11.85
C VAL A 224 -12.61 0.86 10.54
N GLY A 225 -12.39 1.98 9.90
CA GLY A 225 -12.85 2.32 8.55
C GLY A 225 -11.71 2.34 7.56
N GLN A 226 -11.98 2.70 6.32
CA GLN A 226 -10.98 2.99 5.30
C GLN A 226 -10.04 1.83 4.94
N THR A 227 -10.49 0.61 5.13
CA THR A 227 -9.75 -0.59 4.70
C THR A 227 -10.71 -1.71 4.37
N ASP A 228 -10.38 -2.47 3.35
CA ASP A 228 -10.97 -3.76 2.99
C ASP A 228 -9.94 -4.89 3.08
N SER A 229 -8.74 -4.58 3.58
CA SER A 229 -7.59 -5.49 3.69
C SER A 229 -7.10 -5.58 5.15
N ALA A 230 -6.02 -4.91 5.48
CA ALA A 230 -5.42 -4.94 6.81
C ALA A 230 -5.41 -3.56 7.47
N TYR A 231 -5.53 -3.55 8.80
CA TYR A 231 -5.29 -2.38 9.63
C TYR A 231 -3.97 -2.56 10.38
N ILE A 232 -3.03 -1.63 10.18
CA ILE A 232 -1.68 -1.67 10.72
C ILE A 232 -1.55 -0.53 11.72
N ASN A 233 -1.55 -0.87 12.99
CA ASN A 233 -1.54 0.09 14.09
C ASN A 233 -0.19 0.09 14.80
N ILE A 234 0.57 1.16 14.64
CA ILE A 234 1.85 1.39 15.31
C ILE A 234 1.60 2.17 16.59
N VAL A 235 1.95 1.60 17.71
CA VAL A 235 1.98 2.31 19.01
C VAL A 235 3.37 2.78 19.29
N SER A 236 3.54 4.09 19.46
CA SER A 236 4.84 4.69 19.68
C SER A 236 5.26 4.67 21.16
N LYS A 237 6.58 4.58 21.39
CA LYS A 237 7.19 4.71 22.70
C LYS A 237 6.82 6.03 23.37
N SER A 238 6.84 6.03 24.68
CA SER A 238 6.60 7.21 25.51
C SER A 238 7.65 7.28 26.62
N GLY A 239 7.89 8.45 27.16
CA GLY A 239 8.66 8.60 28.39
C GLY A 239 7.96 7.97 29.60
N GLY A 240 8.71 7.74 30.64
CA GLY A 240 8.26 7.27 31.96
C GLY A 240 8.92 8.08 33.10
N ASN A 241 8.78 7.62 34.37
CA ASN A 241 9.37 8.29 35.51
C ASN A 241 10.89 8.08 35.64
N THR A 242 11.46 7.21 34.83
CA THR A 242 12.90 6.99 34.75
C THR A 242 13.42 7.41 33.37
N PHE A 243 14.59 8.01 33.36
CA PHE A 243 15.28 8.26 32.10
C PHE A 243 15.73 6.95 31.46
N THR A 244 15.36 6.75 30.21
CA THR A 244 15.76 5.63 29.39
C THR A 244 16.16 6.16 28.03
N GLY A 245 17.07 5.47 27.36
CA GLY A 245 17.49 5.90 26.04
C GLY A 245 18.48 4.93 25.42
N GLY A 246 18.95 5.29 24.22
CA GLY A 246 19.92 4.49 23.51
C GLY A 246 20.31 5.07 22.19
N ALA A 247 21.30 4.45 21.59
CA ALA A 247 21.74 4.71 20.23
C ALA A 247 22.01 3.38 19.50
N THR A 248 21.69 3.36 18.23
CA THR A 248 21.86 2.18 17.38
C THR A 248 22.56 2.60 16.10
N LEU A 249 23.58 1.87 15.69
CA LEU A 249 24.31 2.05 14.44
C LEU A 249 24.30 0.76 13.64
N TYR A 250 23.92 0.82 12.38
CA TYR A 250 24.03 -0.26 11.42
C TYR A 250 24.90 0.15 10.26
N LEU A 251 25.74 -0.78 9.79
CA LEU A 251 26.64 -0.55 8.68
C LEU A 251 26.66 -1.77 7.75
N THR A 252 26.63 -1.50 6.43
CA THR A 252 27.04 -2.46 5.40
C THR A 252 27.73 -1.73 4.26
N GLY A 253 28.25 -2.46 3.28
CA GLY A 253 28.92 -1.87 2.13
C GLY A 253 29.30 -2.94 1.11
N SER A 254 29.95 -2.53 0.02
CA SER A 254 30.27 -3.39 -1.13
C SER A 254 31.09 -4.63 -0.78
N GLY A 255 31.98 -4.53 0.21
CA GLY A 255 32.76 -5.68 0.70
C GLY A 255 31.97 -6.67 1.56
N LEU A 256 30.76 -6.31 2.01
CA LEU A 256 29.86 -7.11 2.82
C LEU A 256 28.65 -7.62 2.03
N THR A 257 28.60 -7.38 0.73
CA THR A 257 27.53 -7.84 -0.17
C THR A 257 28.13 -8.70 -1.28
N THR A 258 27.42 -9.74 -1.67
CA THR A 258 27.82 -10.59 -2.80
C THR A 258 27.18 -10.10 -4.10
N ASP A 259 27.74 -10.50 -5.24
CA ASP A 259 27.10 -10.26 -6.53
C ASP A 259 25.78 -11.01 -6.59
N LEU A 260 24.76 -10.37 -7.16
CA LEU A 260 23.39 -10.89 -7.25
C LEU A 260 23.28 -12.04 -8.23
N ILE A 261 23.96 -11.92 -9.36
CA ILE A 261 23.98 -12.90 -10.45
C ILE A 261 25.39 -13.42 -10.59
N PRO A 262 25.60 -14.75 -10.63
CA PRO A 262 26.89 -15.31 -10.95
C PRO A 262 27.38 -14.77 -12.28
N LYS A 263 28.66 -14.41 -12.39
CA LYS A 263 29.25 -13.91 -13.64
C LYS A 263 29.09 -14.87 -14.83
N SER A 264 28.90 -16.16 -14.56
CA SER A 264 28.56 -17.17 -15.56
C SER A 264 27.17 -16.98 -16.17
N ASP A 265 26.26 -16.35 -15.45
CA ASP A 265 24.86 -16.24 -15.84
C ASP A 265 24.55 -14.86 -16.45
N THR A 266 25.41 -13.84 -16.24
CA THR A 266 25.24 -12.50 -16.83
C THR A 266 25.24 -12.50 -18.36
N ALA A 267 26.00 -13.39 -18.99
CA ALA A 267 26.01 -13.54 -20.44
C ALA A 267 24.67 -14.12 -20.99
N ALA A 268 23.96 -14.91 -20.17
CA ALA A 268 22.66 -15.48 -20.50
C ALA A 268 21.53 -14.46 -20.36
N TYR A 269 21.69 -13.49 -19.45
CA TYR A 269 20.63 -12.52 -19.13
C TYR A 269 20.74 -11.20 -19.89
N GLN A 270 21.80 -10.94 -20.63
CA GLN A 270 22.04 -9.71 -21.38
C GLN A 270 21.89 -8.41 -20.59
N VAL A 271 22.02 -8.48 -19.27
CA VAL A 271 21.90 -7.36 -18.35
C VAL A 271 23.09 -7.37 -17.40
N ASP A 272 23.65 -6.23 -17.14
CA ASP A 272 24.56 -6.08 -16.00
C ASP A 272 23.74 -6.22 -14.70
N PRO A 273 24.22 -7.03 -13.73
CA PRO A 273 23.47 -7.28 -12.52
C PRO A 273 23.22 -5.96 -11.78
N PRO A 274 22.03 -5.83 -11.16
CA PRO A 274 21.76 -4.70 -10.29
C PRO A 274 22.82 -4.62 -9.20
N GLY A 275 23.24 -3.40 -8.92
CA GLY A 275 24.43 -3.14 -8.14
C GLY A 275 24.31 -3.51 -6.68
N LYS A 276 25.46 -3.74 -6.09
CA LYS A 276 25.65 -3.90 -4.66
C LYS A 276 25.32 -2.59 -3.94
N PHE A 277 24.93 -2.70 -2.68
CA PHE A 277 25.08 -1.56 -1.80
C PHE A 277 26.57 -1.13 -1.76
N ALA A 278 26.85 0.03 -2.32
CA ALA A 278 28.15 0.62 -2.20
C ALA A 278 28.43 1.04 -0.75
N SER A 279 27.40 1.58 -0.09
CA SER A 279 27.39 1.91 1.34
C SER A 279 25.98 1.93 1.90
N TYR A 280 25.84 1.60 3.18
CA TYR A 280 24.64 1.76 3.97
C TYR A 280 25.02 2.14 5.40
N SER A 281 24.44 3.19 5.92
CA SER A 281 24.61 3.68 7.28
C SER A 281 23.28 4.10 7.86
N ASP A 282 22.93 3.60 9.04
CA ASP A 282 21.70 3.93 9.75
C ASP A 282 22.05 4.19 11.22
N LEU A 283 22.00 5.45 11.60
CA LEU A 283 22.26 5.93 12.95
C LEU A 283 20.97 6.46 13.56
N SER A 284 20.55 5.87 14.66
CA SER A 284 19.37 6.29 15.42
C SER A 284 19.73 6.51 16.87
N ALA A 285 19.15 7.54 17.49
CA ALA A 285 19.29 7.80 18.92
C ALA A 285 17.96 8.21 19.52
N ASN A 286 17.71 7.81 20.77
CA ASN A 286 16.49 8.13 21.47
C ASN A 286 16.74 8.40 22.95
N ILE A 287 15.84 9.20 23.54
CA ILE A 287 15.81 9.47 24.98
C ILE A 287 14.38 9.74 25.42
N GLY A 288 14.00 9.21 26.56
CA GLY A 288 12.72 9.46 27.20
C GLY A 288 12.87 9.58 28.71
N GLY A 289 11.94 10.31 29.33
CA GLY A 289 11.97 10.50 30.77
C GLY A 289 10.93 11.50 31.26
N PRO A 290 10.93 11.85 32.54
CA PRO A 290 10.02 12.83 33.08
C PRO A 290 10.53 14.25 32.88
N PHE A 291 9.66 15.17 32.42
CA PHE A 291 9.80 16.58 32.72
C PHE A 291 9.39 16.92 34.15
N LEU A 292 8.30 16.27 34.60
CA LEU A 292 7.78 16.33 35.94
C LEU A 292 7.30 14.91 36.33
N ALA A 293 7.93 14.32 37.33
CA ALA A 293 7.58 12.96 37.79
C ALA A 293 6.08 12.85 38.07
N ASP A 294 5.49 11.75 37.68
CA ASP A 294 4.06 11.41 37.80
C ASP A 294 3.09 12.37 37.06
N ARG A 295 3.59 13.34 36.27
CA ARG A 295 2.75 14.35 35.63
C ARG A 295 3.05 14.62 34.17
N ALA A 296 4.32 14.71 33.81
CA ALA A 296 4.68 15.08 32.44
C ALA A 296 5.92 14.32 31.97
N TRP A 297 5.83 13.70 30.82
CA TRP A 297 6.89 12.87 30.25
C TRP A 297 7.12 13.20 28.79
N PHE A 298 8.34 12.98 28.34
CA PHE A 298 8.71 13.15 26.95
C PHE A 298 9.43 11.91 26.42
N TYR A 299 9.37 11.74 25.11
CA TYR A 299 10.18 10.82 24.33
C TYR A 299 10.63 11.52 23.04
N LEU A 300 11.92 11.44 22.75
CA LEU A 300 12.54 12.00 21.55
C LEU A 300 13.29 10.89 20.81
N ASN A 301 13.24 10.91 19.50
CA ASN A 301 14.04 10.05 18.63
C ASN A 301 14.49 10.84 17.41
N GLY A 302 15.75 10.62 16.99
CA GLY A 302 16.32 11.10 15.75
C GLY A 302 16.98 9.95 15.00
N ARG A 303 16.88 9.94 13.69
CA ARG A 303 17.54 8.97 12.81
C ARG A 303 18.15 9.66 11.62
N TRP A 304 19.33 9.25 11.23
CA TRP A 304 19.94 9.52 9.95
C TRP A 304 20.19 8.20 9.25
N ASN A 305 19.62 8.07 8.05
CA ASN A 305 19.80 6.91 7.19
C ASN A 305 20.38 7.38 5.86
N SER A 306 21.47 6.78 5.43
CA SER A 306 22.09 7.09 4.16
C SER A 306 22.55 5.80 3.49
N TRP A 307 22.21 5.65 2.22
CA TRP A 307 22.66 4.51 1.44
C TRP A 307 22.92 4.90 -0.01
N ARG A 308 23.81 4.14 -0.61
CA ARG A 308 24.15 4.24 -2.02
C ARG A 308 24.11 2.86 -2.64
N GLN A 309 23.42 2.74 -3.76
CA GLN A 309 23.26 1.48 -4.50
C GLN A 309 23.46 1.74 -5.98
N THR A 310 24.31 0.95 -6.63
CA THR A 310 24.53 1.02 -8.06
C THR A 310 23.30 0.47 -8.80
N THR A 311 22.82 1.18 -9.83
CA THR A 311 21.69 0.73 -10.65
C THR A 311 22.08 -0.42 -11.54
N SER A 312 21.08 -1.22 -11.95
CA SER A 312 21.22 -2.03 -13.15
C SER A 312 21.23 -1.11 -14.37
N ALA A 313 22.07 -1.41 -15.34
CA ALA A 313 22.10 -0.69 -16.61
C ALA A 313 22.03 -1.69 -17.77
N THR A 314 21.53 -1.21 -18.92
CA THR A 314 21.68 -1.98 -20.15
C THR A 314 23.17 -2.06 -20.49
N PRO A 315 23.70 -3.25 -20.83
CA PRO A 315 25.12 -3.39 -21.12
C PRO A 315 25.58 -2.41 -22.21
N GLU A 316 26.70 -1.75 -21.97
CA GLU A 316 27.30 -0.81 -22.92
C GLU A 316 27.47 -1.42 -24.31
N ALA A 317 27.82 -2.71 -24.39
CA ALA A 317 27.94 -3.44 -25.64
C ALA A 317 26.59 -3.54 -26.43
N ARG A 318 25.46 -3.68 -25.73
CA ARG A 318 24.12 -3.69 -26.34
C ARG A 318 23.77 -2.30 -26.85
N MET A 319 24.04 -1.27 -26.06
CA MET A 319 23.79 0.11 -26.44
C MET A 319 24.62 0.54 -27.67
N ALA A 320 25.87 0.12 -27.73
CA ALA A 320 26.73 0.37 -28.89
C ALA A 320 26.23 -0.34 -30.16
N ASN A 321 25.70 -1.57 -30.01
CA ASN A 321 25.14 -2.34 -31.12
C ASN A 321 23.84 -1.72 -31.65
N LEU A 322 23.06 -1.07 -30.79
CA LEU A 322 21.84 -0.36 -31.18
C LEU A 322 22.10 0.99 -31.85
N GLY A 323 23.36 1.43 -31.93
CA GLY A 323 23.73 2.65 -32.63
C GLY A 323 23.37 3.96 -31.92
N PHE A 324 23.02 3.89 -30.61
CA PHE A 324 22.78 5.09 -29.82
C PHE A 324 24.05 5.94 -29.73
N ARG A 325 24.16 6.93 -30.61
CA ARG A 325 25.32 7.81 -30.64
C ARG A 325 25.13 9.00 -29.71
N GLY A 326 26.12 9.22 -28.84
CA GLY A 326 26.16 10.39 -27.96
C GLY A 326 25.28 10.26 -26.72
N VAL A 327 24.70 9.11 -26.46
CA VAL A 327 23.97 8.83 -25.24
C VAL A 327 24.90 8.13 -24.25
N GLU A 328 25.20 8.79 -23.13
CA GLU A 328 26.06 8.24 -22.10
C GLU A 328 25.20 7.37 -21.16
N TYR A 329 25.33 6.06 -21.29
CA TYR A 329 24.74 5.06 -20.36
C TYR A 329 25.82 4.59 -19.41
N ALA A 330 26.14 5.42 -18.45
CA ALA A 330 27.01 5.02 -17.35
C ALA A 330 26.17 4.38 -16.24
N HIS A 331 26.73 3.37 -15.56
CA HIS A 331 26.23 3.00 -14.25
C HIS A 331 26.24 4.22 -13.35
N TYR A 332 25.13 4.52 -12.73
CA TYR A 332 25.05 5.56 -11.72
C TYR A 332 24.53 4.99 -10.41
N ASP A 333 24.93 5.59 -9.33
CA ASP A 333 24.48 5.19 -8.01
C ASP A 333 23.20 5.94 -7.66
N TYR A 334 22.22 5.22 -7.12
CA TYR A 334 21.16 5.82 -6.35
C TYR A 334 21.73 6.25 -5.00
N ASP A 335 21.61 7.52 -4.71
CA ASP A 335 21.93 8.10 -3.41
C ASP A 335 20.64 8.42 -2.66
N HIS A 336 20.54 7.99 -1.42
CA HIS A 336 19.43 8.27 -0.54
C HIS A 336 19.94 8.78 0.80
N ASP A 337 19.50 9.96 1.19
CA ASP A 337 19.74 10.56 2.49
C ASP A 337 18.40 10.89 3.17
N GLU A 338 18.17 10.33 4.35
CA GLU A 338 16.94 10.52 5.13
C GLU A 338 17.28 11.04 6.52
N LEU A 339 16.66 12.15 6.89
CA LEU A 339 16.66 12.67 8.25
C LEU A 339 15.27 12.55 8.86
N PHE A 340 15.18 11.86 9.98
CA PHE A 340 13.94 11.61 10.70
C PHE A 340 14.01 12.18 12.10
N GLY A 341 12.93 12.82 12.55
CA GLY A 341 12.74 13.31 13.90
C GLY A 341 11.35 12.97 14.44
N PHE A 342 11.30 12.51 15.67
CA PHE A 342 10.06 12.19 16.37
C PHE A 342 10.10 12.73 17.79
N SER A 343 9.00 13.32 18.24
CA SER A 343 8.82 13.74 19.62
C SER A 343 7.42 13.40 20.12
N LYS A 344 7.31 12.98 21.36
CA LYS A 344 6.05 12.71 22.05
C LYS A 344 6.07 13.32 23.43
N LEU A 345 5.03 14.07 23.76
CA LEU A 345 4.74 14.64 25.06
C LEU A 345 3.50 13.97 25.63
N THR A 346 3.57 13.52 26.86
CA THR A 346 2.42 12.98 27.60
C THR A 346 2.26 13.76 28.88
N VAL A 347 1.05 14.26 29.17
CA VAL A 347 0.75 15.05 30.37
C VAL A 347 -0.49 14.48 31.04
N GLN A 348 -0.37 14.10 32.31
CA GLN A 348 -1.51 13.82 33.16
C GLN A 348 -1.98 15.16 33.74
N ILE A 349 -3.07 15.70 33.17
CA ILE A 349 -3.61 17.01 33.57
C ILE A 349 -4.21 16.92 34.99
N ASP A 350 -5.04 15.91 35.19
CA ASP A 350 -5.53 15.51 36.51
C ASP A 350 -5.67 13.97 36.53
N LYS A 351 -6.24 13.42 37.64
CA LYS A 351 -6.39 11.95 37.78
C LYS A 351 -7.22 11.31 36.65
N ASP A 352 -8.10 12.07 36.04
CA ASP A 352 -9.07 11.57 35.06
C ASP A 352 -8.74 11.99 33.60
N ILE A 353 -7.88 13.01 33.38
CA ILE A 353 -7.59 13.56 32.08
C ILE A 353 -6.11 13.44 31.72
N ARG A 354 -5.83 12.77 30.61
CA ARG A 354 -4.47 12.66 30.01
C ARG A 354 -4.46 13.29 28.64
N TYR A 355 -3.47 14.14 28.41
CA TYR A 355 -3.16 14.68 27.10
C TYR A 355 -1.91 14.01 26.54
N MET A 356 -1.89 13.81 25.21
CA MET A 356 -0.74 13.34 24.45
C MET A 356 -0.61 14.16 23.17
N GLY A 357 0.58 14.71 22.96
CA GLY A 357 0.95 15.41 21.73
C GLY A 357 2.12 14.70 21.07
N MET A 358 2.08 14.56 19.76
CA MET A 358 3.12 13.95 18.95
C MET A 358 3.47 14.85 17.78
N LEU A 359 4.76 14.92 17.46
CA LEU A 359 5.26 15.57 16.26
C LEU A 359 6.27 14.66 15.59
N HIS A 360 6.10 14.52 14.29
CA HIS A 360 7.00 13.78 13.42
C HIS A 360 7.41 14.66 12.23
N TYR A 361 8.69 14.58 11.89
CA TYR A 361 9.27 15.22 10.72
C TYR A 361 10.18 14.25 9.99
N ASN A 362 10.04 14.18 8.68
CA ASN A 362 10.93 13.42 7.80
C ASN A 362 11.37 14.28 6.63
N ASN A 363 12.64 14.18 6.24
CA ASN A 363 13.20 14.82 5.06
C ASN A 363 14.03 13.82 4.28
N ILE A 364 13.70 13.61 3.01
CA ILE A 364 14.39 12.70 2.09
C ILE A 364 15.01 13.50 0.96
N TYR A 365 16.27 13.21 0.67
CA TYR A 365 16.98 13.76 -0.47
C TYR A 365 17.51 12.65 -1.36
N GLU A 366 17.11 12.64 -2.61
CA GLU A 366 17.56 11.68 -3.63
C GLU A 366 17.99 12.47 -4.88
N PRO A 367 19.30 12.74 -5.03
CA PRO A 367 19.82 13.51 -6.15
C PRO A 367 19.64 12.81 -7.49
N ILE A 368 19.46 11.50 -7.47
CA ILE A 368 19.16 10.69 -8.65
C ILE A 368 17.94 9.83 -8.34
N TYR A 369 16.88 10.07 -9.07
CA TYR A 369 15.61 9.38 -8.95
C TYR A 369 15.13 8.90 -10.31
N GLN A 370 14.67 7.67 -10.40
CA GLN A 370 14.20 7.08 -11.63
C GLN A 370 12.70 6.82 -11.54
N ARG A 371 11.89 7.80 -11.95
CA ARG A 371 10.43 7.73 -11.87
C ARG A 371 9.84 6.75 -12.89
N SER A 372 10.40 6.67 -14.06
CA SER A 372 9.83 5.92 -15.19
C SER A 372 10.03 4.40 -15.11
N GLY A 373 10.57 3.87 -14.02
CA GLY A 373 10.54 2.42 -13.73
C GLY A 373 11.38 1.50 -14.64
N GLY A 374 11.93 1.99 -15.74
CA GLY A 374 12.75 1.19 -16.65
C GLY A 374 14.23 1.14 -16.24
N ALA A 375 14.88 -0.01 -16.47
CA ALA A 375 16.33 -0.15 -16.27
C ALA A 375 17.16 0.62 -17.31
N ASN A 376 16.50 1.24 -18.29
CA ASN A 376 17.11 1.76 -19.51
C ASN A 376 16.96 3.28 -19.61
N ILE A 377 17.33 4.03 -18.56
CA ILE A 377 17.26 5.49 -18.56
C ILE A 377 18.67 6.05 -18.53
N SER A 378 18.99 6.98 -19.45
CA SER A 378 20.26 7.71 -19.39
C SER A 378 20.31 8.62 -18.16
N LEU A 379 21.51 8.88 -17.62
CA LEU A 379 21.67 9.76 -16.48
C LEU A 379 21.07 11.16 -16.69
N PRO A 380 21.19 11.82 -17.83
CA PRO A 380 20.53 13.10 -18.08
C PRO A 380 19.01 13.04 -18.04
N ALA A 381 18.40 11.89 -18.39
CA ALA A 381 16.97 11.70 -18.37
C ALA A 381 16.42 11.35 -16.97
N THR A 382 17.27 11.20 -15.96
CA THR A 382 16.84 10.96 -14.58
C THR A 382 16.30 12.24 -13.93
N GLU A 383 15.60 12.06 -12.86
CA GLU A 383 15.03 13.11 -12.02
C GLU A 383 15.79 13.21 -10.70
N SER A 384 15.48 14.21 -9.91
CA SER A 384 15.91 14.33 -8.52
C SER A 384 14.71 14.56 -7.61
N TRP A 385 14.62 13.86 -6.50
CA TRP A 385 13.77 14.23 -5.38
C TRP A 385 14.49 15.22 -4.50
N ASN A 386 14.09 16.47 -4.63
CA ASN A 386 14.81 17.56 -3.99
C ASN A 386 14.16 17.92 -2.65
N HIS A 387 14.54 17.20 -1.59
CA HIS A 387 14.05 17.40 -0.23
C HIS A 387 12.54 17.16 -0.06
N GLU A 388 12.09 15.93 -0.33
CA GLU A 388 10.78 15.52 0.14
C GLU A 388 10.67 15.75 1.64
N SER A 389 9.61 16.42 2.08
CA SER A 389 9.38 16.69 3.49
C SER A 389 7.99 16.25 3.92
N VAL A 390 7.93 15.50 5.02
CA VAL A 390 6.69 15.10 5.68
C VAL A 390 6.69 15.68 7.09
N PHE A 391 5.62 16.39 7.40
CA PHE A 391 5.34 16.89 8.74
C PHE A 391 4.01 16.33 9.21
N THR A 392 4.00 15.73 10.39
CA THR A 392 2.79 15.19 11.01
C THR A 392 2.73 15.62 12.47
N THR A 393 1.56 16.07 12.90
CA THR A 393 1.29 16.25 14.32
C THR A 393 -0.03 15.60 14.69
N THR A 394 -0.06 14.98 15.88
CA THR A 394 -1.26 14.34 16.42
C THR A 394 -1.43 14.77 17.85
N HIS A 395 -2.66 15.09 18.22
CA HIS A 395 -3.07 15.47 19.55
C HIS A 395 -4.17 14.56 20.02
N GLN A 396 -4.07 14.09 21.26
CA GLN A 396 -5.07 13.19 21.86
C GLN A 396 -5.37 13.61 23.27
N VAL A 397 -6.64 13.56 23.64
CA VAL A 397 -7.15 13.68 25.01
C VAL A 397 -7.89 12.41 25.38
N ASN A 398 -7.43 11.74 26.42
CA ASN A 398 -8.15 10.64 27.05
C ASN A 398 -8.77 11.16 28.35
N TRP A 399 -10.05 10.96 28.51
CA TRP A 399 -10.80 11.44 29.67
C TRP A 399 -11.65 10.31 30.27
N SER A 400 -11.37 9.89 31.49
CA SER A 400 -12.16 8.93 32.26
C SER A 400 -13.27 9.67 32.98
N LEU A 401 -14.51 9.61 32.46
CA LEU A 401 -15.66 10.24 33.09
C LEU A 401 -16.01 9.58 34.43
N ASN A 402 -15.84 8.28 34.49
CA ASN A 402 -15.96 7.45 35.69
C ASN A 402 -15.25 6.10 35.41
N GLN A 403 -15.36 5.13 36.31
CA GLN A 403 -14.68 3.83 36.22
C GLN A 403 -15.12 3.00 34.99
N ASP A 404 -16.34 3.24 34.47
CA ASP A 404 -16.93 2.46 33.39
C ASP A 404 -17.10 3.25 32.09
N THR A 405 -16.79 4.55 32.07
CA THR A 405 -17.04 5.42 30.91
C THR A 405 -15.80 6.25 30.60
N PHE A 406 -15.34 6.14 29.37
CA PHE A 406 -14.08 6.73 28.91
C PHE A 406 -14.27 7.60 27.68
N VAL A 407 -13.49 8.69 27.59
CA VAL A 407 -13.50 9.79 26.59
C VAL A 407 -12.20 9.82 25.78
N ASP A 408 -12.25 9.68 24.46
CA ASP A 408 -11.09 9.86 23.58
C ASP A 408 -11.39 10.87 22.45
N ILE A 409 -10.59 11.91 22.33
CA ILE A 409 -10.66 12.92 21.28
C ILE A 409 -9.29 13.00 20.63
N ARG A 410 -9.23 12.92 19.30
CA ARG A 410 -8.00 12.99 18.54
C ARG A 410 -8.10 13.98 17.39
N GLY A 411 -6.98 14.63 17.12
CA GLY A 411 -6.80 15.46 15.94
C GLY A 411 -5.45 15.18 15.30
N THR A 412 -5.40 15.13 13.98
CA THR A 412 -4.15 15.00 13.23
C THR A 412 -4.09 16.03 12.12
N TYR A 413 -2.87 16.49 11.86
CA TYR A 413 -2.54 17.25 10.68
C TYR A 413 -1.31 16.66 10.01
N ILE A 414 -1.39 16.46 8.70
CA ILE A 414 -0.34 15.94 7.85
C ILE A 414 -0.09 16.94 6.74
N ARG A 415 1.19 17.21 6.46
CA ARG A 415 1.64 17.97 5.29
C ARG A 415 2.83 17.24 4.67
N ARG A 416 2.70 16.88 3.38
CA ARG A 416 3.76 16.30 2.57
C ARG A 416 4.05 17.23 1.39
N LYS A 417 5.30 17.53 1.18
CA LYS A 417 5.77 18.23 -0.02
C LYS A 417 6.90 17.41 -0.63
N PHE A 418 6.79 17.12 -1.94
CA PHE A 418 7.88 16.47 -2.66
C PHE A 418 8.02 17.07 -4.05
N PRO A 419 9.10 17.83 -4.26
CA PRO A 419 9.45 18.37 -5.56
C PRO A 419 10.25 17.34 -6.35
N VAL A 420 9.81 17.05 -7.56
CA VAL A 420 10.52 16.22 -8.53
C VAL A 420 11.03 17.10 -9.66
N ARG A 421 12.30 17.00 -9.99
CA ARG A 421 12.95 17.83 -10.99
C ARG A 421 13.68 16.97 -12.01
N SER A 422 13.49 17.27 -13.28
CA SER A 422 14.37 16.76 -14.34
C SER A 422 15.78 17.28 -14.14
N ARG A 423 16.78 16.43 -14.30
CA ARG A 423 18.19 16.84 -14.23
C ARG A 423 18.59 17.71 -15.41
N THR A 424 18.05 17.42 -16.57
CA THR A 424 18.25 18.19 -17.80
C THR A 424 17.00 19.02 -18.06
N GLN A 425 17.19 20.28 -18.37
CA GLN A 425 16.12 21.22 -18.75
C GLN A 425 16.35 21.63 -20.21
N ASP A 426 15.30 22.05 -20.88
CA ASP A 426 15.32 22.59 -22.24
C ASP A 426 15.68 21.57 -23.35
N GLU A 427 15.80 20.30 -23.00
CA GLU A 427 15.96 19.22 -23.98
C GLU A 427 14.65 18.43 -24.12
N PRO A 428 14.35 17.87 -25.30
CA PRO A 428 13.25 16.94 -25.48
C PRO A 428 13.46 15.65 -24.67
N THR A 429 12.36 15.01 -24.32
CA THR A 429 12.38 13.62 -23.83
C THR A 429 12.31 12.71 -25.04
N TYR A 430 13.21 11.76 -25.14
CA TYR A 430 13.22 10.73 -26.16
C TYR A 430 12.91 9.37 -25.55
N TYR A 431 12.11 8.59 -26.24
CA TYR A 431 11.75 7.24 -25.82
C TYR A 431 11.72 6.29 -27.00
N ASP A 432 12.58 5.29 -26.97
CA ASP A 432 12.48 4.17 -27.90
C ASP A 432 11.53 3.13 -27.32
N TYR A 433 10.40 2.96 -27.97
CA TYR A 433 9.35 2.06 -27.53
C TYR A 433 9.72 0.59 -27.70
N GLN A 434 10.56 0.27 -28.69
CA GLN A 434 10.96 -1.09 -28.98
C GLN A 434 12.02 -1.58 -28.01
N GLU A 435 12.97 -0.72 -27.68
CA GLU A 435 14.08 -1.03 -26.77
C GLU A 435 13.80 -0.65 -25.32
N ASP A 436 12.67 0.04 -25.07
CA ASP A 436 12.30 0.58 -23.76
C ASP A 436 13.41 1.47 -23.14
N ILE A 437 13.89 2.43 -23.93
CA ILE A 437 15.02 3.28 -23.55
C ILE A 437 14.60 4.74 -23.54
N PHE A 438 14.90 5.43 -22.43
CA PHE A 438 14.71 6.88 -22.27
C PHE A 438 16.05 7.62 -22.27
N TRP A 439 16.09 8.77 -23.00
CA TRP A 439 17.23 9.68 -22.96
C TRP A 439 16.77 11.14 -23.18
N GLY A 440 17.72 12.11 -23.13
CA GLY A 440 17.42 13.52 -23.16
C GLY A 440 17.01 14.03 -21.77
N ALA A 441 15.91 14.77 -21.68
CA ALA A 441 15.36 15.21 -20.40
C ALA A 441 14.35 14.20 -19.84
N SER A 442 14.09 14.24 -18.54
CA SER A 442 12.88 13.60 -18.01
C SER A 442 11.62 14.29 -18.53
N ALA A 443 10.59 13.49 -18.74
CA ALA A 443 9.30 13.98 -19.23
C ALA A 443 8.64 14.99 -18.28
N TYR A 444 8.97 14.99 -16.97
CA TYR A 444 8.21 15.72 -15.96
C TYR A 444 9.06 16.47 -14.97
N ASN A 445 8.60 17.67 -14.64
CA ASN A 445 8.87 18.35 -13.39
C ASN A 445 7.55 18.49 -12.63
N ASP A 446 7.60 18.37 -11.31
CA ASP A 446 6.40 18.19 -10.54
C ASP A 446 6.61 18.65 -9.09
N ASP A 447 5.70 19.48 -8.58
CA ASP A 447 5.63 19.87 -7.18
C ASP A 447 4.32 19.38 -6.58
N HIS A 448 4.40 18.41 -5.71
CA HIS A 448 3.25 17.94 -4.96
C HIS A 448 3.19 18.55 -3.56
N LEU A 449 2.05 19.09 -3.22
CA LEU A 449 1.70 19.48 -1.86
C LEU A 449 0.44 18.77 -1.43
N ARG A 450 0.57 17.81 -0.53
CA ARG A 450 -0.53 17.02 0.02
C ARG A 450 -0.78 17.39 1.46
N LYS A 451 -2.04 17.56 1.84
CA LYS A 451 -2.45 17.87 3.21
C LYS A 451 -3.61 16.98 3.64
N LYS A 452 -3.64 16.70 4.93
CA LYS A 452 -4.72 15.95 5.57
C LYS A 452 -5.02 16.53 6.95
N ILE A 453 -6.29 16.74 7.22
CA ILE A 453 -6.80 17.04 8.55
C ILE A 453 -7.76 15.94 8.94
N GLY A 454 -7.55 15.35 10.12
CA GLY A 454 -8.41 14.33 10.67
C GLY A 454 -8.82 14.69 12.10
N ILE A 455 -10.10 14.46 12.41
CA ILE A 455 -10.62 14.57 13.78
C ILE A 455 -11.43 13.31 14.03
N SER A 456 -11.17 12.64 15.13
CA SER A 456 -11.96 11.50 15.57
C SER A 456 -12.35 11.64 17.02
N THR A 457 -13.55 11.19 17.32
CA THR A 457 -14.08 11.17 18.68
C THR A 457 -14.92 9.92 18.86
N SER A 458 -14.82 9.33 20.04
CA SER A 458 -15.58 8.12 20.35
C SER A 458 -15.80 7.87 21.83
N ILE A 459 -16.85 7.06 22.30
CA ILE A 459 -17.18 6.60 23.67
C ILE A 459 -17.12 5.12 23.86
N THR A 460 -16.54 4.71 24.94
CA THR A 460 -16.68 3.36 25.47
C THR A 460 -17.39 3.41 26.80
N ARG A 461 -18.45 2.61 26.95
CA ARG A 461 -19.14 2.38 28.21
C ARG A 461 -19.28 0.90 28.49
N PHE A 462 -18.76 0.48 29.63
CA PHE A 462 -18.96 -0.85 30.16
C PHE A 462 -20.22 -0.90 31.01
N GLN A 463 -21.03 -1.92 30.84
CA GLN A 463 -22.26 -2.14 31.56
C GLN A 463 -22.39 -3.60 31.95
N ASP A 464 -22.09 -3.91 33.18
CA ASP A 464 -22.28 -5.25 33.75
C ASP A 464 -23.77 -5.55 33.99
N ASN A 465 -24.13 -6.83 33.80
CA ASN A 465 -25.46 -7.37 34.10
C ASN A 465 -26.63 -6.67 33.36
N PHE A 466 -26.38 -6.08 32.19
CA PHE A 466 -27.44 -5.58 31.31
C PHE A 466 -27.97 -6.74 30.44
N LEU A 467 -29.29 -7.01 30.46
CA LEU A 467 -29.90 -8.17 29.81
C LEU A 467 -29.25 -9.51 30.15
N ALA A 468 -28.80 -9.66 31.41
CA ALA A 468 -28.08 -10.82 31.93
C ALA A 468 -26.78 -11.16 31.15
N ALA A 469 -26.08 -10.13 30.66
CA ALA A 469 -24.79 -10.20 30.00
C ALA A 469 -23.94 -8.99 30.40
N SER A 470 -22.63 -9.04 30.17
CA SER A 470 -21.76 -7.87 30.20
C SER A 470 -21.68 -7.26 28.81
N HIS A 471 -21.69 -5.94 28.74
CA HIS A 471 -21.69 -5.18 27.49
C HIS A 471 -20.52 -4.18 27.49
N GLU A 472 -19.86 -4.07 26.34
CA GLU A 472 -18.98 -2.95 26.03
C GLU A 472 -19.60 -2.18 24.86
N PHE A 473 -20.35 -1.14 25.17
CA PHE A 473 -20.90 -0.24 24.16
C PHE A 473 -19.85 0.75 23.71
N LYS A 474 -19.71 0.92 22.41
CA LYS A 474 -18.81 1.89 21.81
C LYS A 474 -19.48 2.59 20.66
N ALA A 475 -19.36 3.91 20.62
CA ALA A 475 -19.87 4.74 19.52
C ALA A 475 -18.85 5.81 19.20
N GLY A 476 -18.82 6.31 17.97
CA GLY A 476 -17.89 7.36 17.59
C GLY A 476 -18.19 8.00 16.25
N GLY A 477 -17.46 9.08 15.97
CA GLY A 477 -17.52 9.82 14.73
C GLY A 477 -16.12 10.24 14.27
N GLU A 478 -15.95 10.34 12.96
CA GLU A 478 -14.72 10.77 12.33
C GLU A 478 -15.00 11.78 11.22
N PHE A 479 -14.15 12.79 11.14
CA PHE A 479 -14.08 13.72 10.01
C PHE A 479 -12.68 13.68 9.44
N GLU A 480 -12.57 13.61 8.11
CA GLU A 480 -11.32 13.74 7.39
C GLU A 480 -11.48 14.66 6.18
N GLN A 481 -10.50 15.51 5.98
CA GLN A 481 -10.32 16.26 4.74
C GLN A 481 -8.90 16.01 4.24
N SER A 482 -8.79 15.54 3.00
CA SER A 482 -7.55 15.31 2.27
C SER A 482 -7.54 16.17 1.02
N GLU A 483 -6.40 16.75 0.70
CA GLU A 483 -6.21 17.59 -0.48
C GLU A 483 -4.85 17.36 -1.11
N GLU A 484 -4.79 17.47 -2.42
CA GLU A 484 -3.57 17.50 -3.21
C GLU A 484 -3.57 18.75 -4.08
N HIS A 485 -2.44 19.43 -4.10
CA HIS A 485 -2.07 20.44 -5.05
C HIS A 485 -0.89 19.92 -5.83
N GLN A 486 -0.97 19.92 -7.14
CA GLN A 486 0.07 19.42 -8.01
C GLN A 486 0.36 20.44 -9.10
N ASP A 487 1.58 20.98 -9.08
CA ASP A 487 2.09 21.86 -10.11
C ASP A 487 2.92 21.02 -11.08
N TRP A 488 2.50 20.99 -12.32
CA TRP A 488 3.14 20.22 -13.38
C TRP A 488 3.73 21.10 -14.45
N TRP A 489 4.93 20.76 -14.91
CA TRP A 489 5.47 21.31 -16.14
C TRP A 489 6.47 20.34 -16.77
N ARG A 490 6.71 20.47 -18.07
CA ARG A 490 7.71 19.68 -18.79
C ARG A 490 8.99 20.47 -18.96
N SER A 491 10.12 19.78 -19.03
CA SER A 491 11.41 20.36 -19.38
C SER A 491 11.38 20.90 -20.81
N ASN A 492 10.67 20.22 -21.70
CA ASN A 492 10.41 20.64 -23.06
C ASN A 492 9.00 20.18 -23.46
N PRO A 493 8.21 20.98 -24.24
CA PRO A 493 6.88 20.59 -24.68
C PRO A 493 6.87 19.41 -25.67
N TYR A 494 7.99 19.08 -26.27
CA TYR A 494 8.09 17.99 -27.21
C TYR A 494 8.55 16.70 -26.53
N TYR A 495 7.83 15.62 -26.86
CA TYR A 495 8.13 14.27 -26.43
C TYR A 495 8.21 13.42 -27.68
N SER A 496 9.39 12.90 -27.99
CA SER A 496 9.61 12.12 -29.20
C SER A 496 9.52 10.63 -28.90
N TYR A 497 8.66 9.94 -29.61
CA TYR A 497 8.59 8.48 -29.62
C TYR A 497 9.35 7.92 -30.82
N TRP A 498 10.12 6.90 -30.54
CA TRP A 498 10.87 6.17 -31.55
C TRP A 498 10.41 4.70 -31.49
N GLU A 499 10.22 4.06 -32.62
CA GLU A 499 9.92 2.63 -32.68
C GLU A 499 11.15 1.81 -33.00
N ASP A 500 12.14 2.37 -33.65
CA ASP A 500 13.41 1.74 -34.00
C ASP A 500 14.49 2.80 -34.21
N TYR A 501 15.17 3.16 -33.12
CA TYR A 501 16.28 4.12 -33.19
C TYR A 501 17.47 3.55 -33.98
N ALA A 502 17.73 2.23 -33.92
CA ALA A 502 18.82 1.59 -34.67
C ALA A 502 18.69 1.73 -36.17
N ALA A 503 17.46 1.94 -36.69
CA ALA A 503 17.21 2.28 -38.09
C ALA A 503 17.40 3.77 -38.39
N GLY A 504 17.70 4.61 -37.39
CA GLY A 504 18.12 6.00 -37.61
C GLY A 504 16.98 7.01 -37.74
N ASN A 505 15.75 6.66 -37.29
CA ASN A 505 14.60 7.53 -37.42
C ASN A 505 13.97 8.01 -36.13
N PRO A 506 13.85 9.35 -35.95
CA PRO A 506 13.37 9.96 -34.71
C PRO A 506 11.90 10.03 -34.74
N TYR A 507 10.94 9.61 -34.62
CA TYR A 507 9.49 9.77 -34.60
C TYR A 507 8.69 8.56 -35.08
N TYR A 508 9.02 7.37 -34.52
CA TYR A 508 8.21 6.21 -34.90
C TYR A 508 8.00 6.12 -36.42
N TYR A 509 9.11 6.29 -37.21
CA TYR A 509 9.03 6.31 -38.62
C TYR A 509 9.31 4.93 -39.21
N SER A 510 8.33 4.32 -39.81
CA SER A 510 8.53 3.13 -40.59
C SER A 510 9.01 3.51 -41.99
N THR A 511 10.28 3.24 -42.32
CA THR A 511 10.80 3.43 -43.67
C THR A 511 10.01 2.69 -44.74
N ALA A 512 9.38 1.55 -44.35
CA ALA A 512 8.54 0.76 -45.23
C ALA A 512 7.18 1.43 -45.50
N LEU A 513 6.62 2.12 -44.51
CA LEU A 513 5.32 2.80 -44.63
C LEU A 513 5.46 4.31 -44.90
N LYS A 514 6.67 4.89 -44.75
CA LYS A 514 6.92 6.34 -44.78
C LYS A 514 6.01 7.11 -43.82
N GLN A 515 5.83 6.56 -42.65
CA GLN A 515 4.91 7.06 -41.64
C GLN A 515 5.61 7.16 -40.26
N GLY A 516 5.46 8.27 -39.61
CA GLY A 516 5.96 8.53 -38.26
C GLY A 516 4.85 8.93 -37.29
N ARG A 517 5.19 9.14 -36.03
CA ARG A 517 4.27 9.59 -34.98
C ARG A 517 4.79 10.87 -34.33
N LEU A 518 3.98 11.91 -34.36
CA LEU A 518 4.24 13.16 -33.67
C LEU A 518 3.35 13.26 -32.44
N ARG A 519 3.94 13.44 -31.27
CA ARG A 519 3.22 13.74 -30.06
C ARG A 519 3.52 15.15 -29.59
N ILE A 520 2.48 15.95 -29.41
CA ILE A 520 2.56 17.29 -28.85
C ILE A 520 1.95 17.26 -27.45
N ALA A 521 2.77 17.50 -26.45
CA ALA A 521 2.29 17.54 -25.08
C ALA A 521 1.66 18.90 -24.74
N ASN A 522 0.54 18.89 -24.05
CA ASN A 522 -0.18 20.09 -23.62
C ASN A 522 0.25 20.57 -22.23
N CYS A 523 1.46 20.28 -21.81
CA CYS A 523 2.00 20.71 -20.51
C CYS A 523 2.83 21.97 -20.67
N PRO A 524 2.71 22.97 -19.78
CA PRO A 524 3.47 24.21 -19.87
C PRO A 524 4.98 23.96 -19.73
N SER A 525 5.75 24.87 -20.32
CA SER A 525 7.20 24.97 -20.10
C SER A 525 7.48 25.50 -18.67
N THR A 526 8.75 25.56 -18.28
CA THR A 526 9.20 25.97 -16.95
C THR A 526 8.67 27.32 -16.43
N ALA A 527 8.10 28.16 -17.29
CA ALA A 527 7.56 29.47 -16.93
C ALA A 527 6.06 29.47 -16.58
N GLU A 528 5.33 28.43 -16.98
CA GLU A 528 3.87 28.37 -16.83
C GLU A 528 3.48 27.00 -16.30
N PHE A 529 3.26 26.87 -15.01
CA PHE A 529 2.81 25.62 -14.37
C PHE A 529 1.30 25.62 -14.09
N TRP A 530 0.73 24.46 -13.88
CA TRP A 530 -0.66 24.26 -13.51
C TRP A 530 -0.77 23.85 -12.04
N ASP A 531 -1.62 24.53 -11.31
CA ASP A 531 -2.03 24.12 -9.97
C ASP A 531 -3.29 23.24 -10.10
N ILE A 532 -3.08 21.93 -10.13
CA ILE A 532 -4.15 20.94 -10.15
C ILE A 532 -4.55 20.65 -8.72
N GLN A 533 -5.84 20.77 -8.41
CA GLN A 533 -6.35 20.60 -7.06
C GLN A 533 -7.45 19.54 -7.01
N ASP A 534 -7.29 18.58 -6.12
CA ASP A 534 -8.28 17.56 -5.81
C ASP A 534 -8.49 17.45 -4.31
N HIS A 535 -9.74 17.27 -3.90
CA HIS A 535 -10.13 17.22 -2.51
C HIS A 535 -11.04 16.02 -2.22
N VAL A 536 -10.83 15.40 -1.06
CA VAL A 536 -11.72 14.38 -0.51
C VAL A 536 -12.17 14.81 0.88
N ARG A 537 -13.47 14.71 1.16
CA ARG A 537 -14.02 14.83 2.51
C ARG A 537 -14.77 13.57 2.87
N ARG A 538 -14.64 13.19 4.13
CA ARG A 538 -15.33 12.04 4.68
C ARG A 538 -15.90 12.36 6.05
N PHE A 539 -17.14 11.93 6.25
CA PHE A 539 -17.84 11.92 7.53
C PHE A 539 -18.21 10.49 7.86
N SER A 540 -17.82 10.02 9.01
CA SER A 540 -18.07 8.66 9.45
C SER A 540 -18.74 8.64 10.82
N GLY A 541 -19.61 7.66 11.04
CA GLY A 541 -20.18 7.37 12.35
C GLY A 541 -20.27 5.87 12.56
N TYR A 542 -20.07 5.40 13.79
CA TYR A 542 -20.20 3.98 14.10
C TYR A 542 -20.74 3.74 15.48
N VAL A 543 -21.35 2.56 15.63
CA VAL A 543 -21.78 1.99 16.90
C VAL A 543 -21.37 0.53 16.95
N GLN A 544 -20.93 0.06 18.10
CA GLN A 544 -20.60 -1.34 18.32
C GLN A 544 -20.90 -1.76 19.76
N ASP A 545 -21.15 -3.06 19.95
CA ASP A 545 -21.39 -3.70 21.23
C ASP A 545 -20.65 -5.04 21.30
N SER A 546 -19.82 -5.22 22.29
CA SER A 546 -19.21 -6.50 22.63
C SER A 546 -19.93 -7.10 23.82
N VAL A 547 -20.70 -8.16 23.58
CA VAL A 547 -21.57 -8.82 24.56
C VAL A 547 -20.91 -10.08 25.07
N GLY A 548 -20.62 -10.14 26.35
CA GLY A 548 -20.07 -11.33 27.01
C GLY A 548 -21.12 -12.04 27.88
N LYS A 549 -21.35 -13.33 27.61
CA LYS A 549 -22.24 -14.18 28.42
C LYS A 549 -21.69 -15.59 28.61
N GLY A 550 -21.11 -15.83 29.77
CA GLY A 550 -20.48 -17.11 30.06
C GLY A 550 -19.31 -17.40 29.13
N ARG A 551 -19.43 -18.39 28.26
CA ARG A 551 -18.40 -18.80 27.30
C ARG A 551 -18.54 -18.14 25.92
N LEU A 552 -19.60 -17.35 25.73
CA LEU A 552 -19.94 -16.73 24.46
C LEU A 552 -19.64 -15.24 24.49
N SER A 553 -18.88 -14.77 23.51
CA SER A 553 -18.73 -13.36 23.21
C SER A 553 -19.27 -13.05 21.80
N LEU A 554 -20.09 -12.01 21.70
CA LEU A 554 -20.71 -11.58 20.45
C LEU A 554 -20.27 -10.13 20.18
N ASN A 555 -19.63 -9.89 19.06
CA ASN A 555 -19.18 -8.57 18.63
C ASN A 555 -20.09 -8.07 17.51
N LEU A 556 -20.84 -7.03 17.74
CA LEU A 556 -21.77 -6.43 16.79
C LEU A 556 -21.34 -5.02 16.46
N GLY A 557 -21.37 -4.64 15.19
CA GLY A 557 -20.96 -3.33 14.77
C GLY A 557 -21.68 -2.85 13.52
N LEU A 558 -21.90 -1.56 13.45
CA LEU A 558 -22.44 -0.87 12.28
C LEU A 558 -21.66 0.42 12.07
N ARG A 559 -21.17 0.63 10.85
CA ARG A 559 -20.51 1.85 10.44
C ARG A 559 -21.20 2.48 9.24
N LEU A 560 -21.30 3.78 9.26
CA LEU A 560 -21.79 4.63 8.18
C LEU A 560 -20.67 5.55 7.75
N ASP A 561 -20.40 5.62 6.45
CA ASP A 561 -19.47 6.59 5.89
C ASP A 561 -20.14 7.37 4.77
N TYR A 562 -19.96 8.70 4.76
CA TYR A 562 -20.27 9.56 3.65
C TYR A 562 -18.97 10.19 3.14
N SER A 563 -18.55 9.75 1.96
CA SER A 563 -17.32 10.22 1.31
C SER A 563 -17.65 10.90 0.01
N PHE A 564 -17.02 12.04 -0.25
CA PHE A 564 -17.12 12.69 -1.54
C PHE A 564 -15.79 13.30 -1.97
N GLN A 565 -15.51 13.13 -3.25
CA GLN A 565 -14.39 13.76 -3.93
C GLN A 565 -14.91 14.90 -4.79
N TYR A 566 -14.23 16.02 -4.74
CA TYR A 566 -14.58 17.18 -5.53
C TYR A 566 -13.32 17.93 -5.99
N GLN A 567 -13.46 18.59 -7.13
CA GLN A 567 -12.45 19.50 -7.67
C GLN A 567 -12.97 20.93 -7.46
N PRO A 568 -12.18 21.83 -6.82
CA PRO A 568 -12.52 23.23 -6.74
C PRO A 568 -12.46 23.88 -8.11
N ARG A 569 -13.00 25.11 -8.23
CA ARG A 569 -12.81 25.89 -9.44
C ARG A 569 -11.33 26.10 -9.69
N GLN A 570 -10.87 25.67 -10.86
CA GLN A 570 -9.45 25.76 -11.27
C GLN A 570 -9.34 26.11 -12.74
N GLY A 571 -8.16 26.52 -13.17
CA GLY A 571 -7.96 26.96 -14.54
C GLY A 571 -6.51 26.95 -14.95
N ARG A 572 -6.28 26.92 -16.24
CA ARG A 572 -4.96 27.08 -16.84
C ARG A 572 -4.95 28.28 -17.77
N PRO A 573 -3.82 28.99 -17.89
CA PRO A 573 -3.65 30.05 -18.89
C PRO A 573 -3.58 29.45 -20.30
N LYS A 574 -3.67 30.31 -21.31
CA LYS A 574 -3.31 29.92 -22.67
C LYS A 574 -1.81 29.58 -22.70
N LEU A 575 -1.50 28.44 -23.29
CA LEU A 575 -0.12 27.99 -23.46
C LEU A 575 0.48 28.56 -24.74
N SER A 576 1.69 29.09 -24.65
CA SER A 576 2.46 29.57 -25.79
C SER A 576 3.68 28.67 -25.98
N TYR A 577 3.89 28.16 -27.19
CA TYR A 577 5.05 27.36 -27.53
C TYR A 577 5.88 28.07 -28.59
N SER A 578 7.18 28.15 -28.37
CA SER A 578 8.15 28.76 -29.26
C SER A 578 9.11 27.76 -29.92
N PHE A 579 8.92 26.47 -29.71
CA PHE A 579 9.84 25.43 -30.16
C PHE A 579 9.17 24.51 -31.18
N GLY A 580 9.89 24.23 -32.29
CA GLY A 580 9.53 23.20 -33.27
C GLY A 580 10.16 21.85 -32.90
N PRO A 581 9.65 20.75 -33.45
CA PRO A 581 10.30 19.45 -33.33
C PRO A 581 11.72 19.53 -33.89
N PRO A 582 12.72 18.85 -33.28
CA PRO A 582 14.11 18.93 -33.70
C PRO A 582 14.34 18.47 -35.15
N GLU A 583 13.43 17.69 -35.68
CA GLU A 583 13.46 17.13 -37.06
C GLU A 583 12.58 17.93 -38.05
N LEU A 584 12.13 19.09 -37.62
CA LEU A 584 11.49 20.01 -38.56
C LEU A 584 12.45 20.32 -39.73
N ASN A 585 11.94 20.30 -40.95
CA ASN A 585 12.75 20.64 -42.12
C ASN A 585 13.46 21.99 -41.89
N PRO A 586 14.80 22.03 -41.94
CA PRO A 586 15.57 23.27 -41.72
C PRO A 586 15.19 24.44 -42.65
N ALA A 587 14.49 24.18 -43.73
CA ALA A 587 13.93 25.20 -44.62
C ALA A 587 12.75 25.96 -43.95
N ILE A 588 12.14 25.41 -42.91
CA ILE A 588 11.06 26.04 -42.13
C ILE A 588 11.70 26.92 -41.08
N THR A 589 11.78 28.20 -41.35
CA THR A 589 12.45 29.18 -40.46
C THR A 589 11.61 29.59 -39.26
N ASP A 590 10.29 29.31 -39.27
CA ASP A 590 9.36 29.52 -38.19
C ASP A 590 8.88 28.19 -37.64
N SER A 591 9.47 27.74 -36.54
CA SER A 591 9.14 26.46 -35.89
C SER A 591 7.71 26.39 -35.34
N SER A 592 7.06 27.53 -35.12
CA SER A 592 5.65 27.58 -34.72
C SER A 592 4.68 27.32 -35.89
N ALA A 593 5.16 27.36 -37.14
CA ALA A 593 4.30 27.22 -38.31
C ALA A 593 3.63 25.85 -38.38
N LEU A 594 4.37 24.77 -38.07
CA LEU A 594 3.81 23.42 -38.02
C LEU A 594 2.75 23.30 -36.93
N LEU A 595 3.05 23.76 -35.73
CA LEU A 595 2.11 23.74 -34.61
C LEU A 595 0.84 24.52 -34.94
N ASN A 596 0.95 25.71 -35.49
CA ASN A 596 -0.21 26.52 -35.93
C ASN A 596 -1.04 25.83 -37.01
N ALA A 597 -0.38 25.14 -37.98
CA ALA A 597 -1.08 24.35 -39.00
C ALA A 597 -1.87 23.18 -38.34
N LEU A 598 -1.26 22.45 -37.44
CA LEU A 598 -1.89 21.35 -36.73
C LEU A 598 -3.03 21.82 -35.79
N ILE A 599 -2.88 22.96 -35.12
CA ILE A 599 -3.96 23.56 -34.31
C ILE A 599 -5.12 23.99 -35.22
N THR A 600 -4.84 24.55 -36.36
CA THR A 600 -5.87 24.91 -37.38
C THR A 600 -6.62 23.69 -37.88
N GLN A 601 -5.90 22.62 -38.17
CA GLN A 601 -6.48 21.34 -38.55
C GLN A 601 -7.36 20.78 -37.40
N TRP A 602 -6.87 20.79 -36.18
CA TRP A 602 -7.62 20.38 -35.01
C TRP A 602 -8.98 21.11 -34.90
N HIS A 603 -9.00 22.43 -34.98
CA HIS A 603 -10.25 23.19 -34.91
C HIS A 603 -11.21 22.86 -36.04
N GLY A 604 -10.68 22.54 -37.22
CA GLY A 604 -11.49 22.12 -38.36
C GLY A 604 -12.08 20.74 -38.26
N GLU A 605 -11.34 19.80 -37.63
CA GLU A 605 -11.76 18.40 -37.53
C GLU A 605 -12.63 18.14 -36.26
N ILE A 606 -12.32 18.75 -35.12
CA ILE A 606 -12.92 18.44 -33.83
C ILE A 606 -13.90 19.50 -33.41
N GLY A 607 -13.66 20.77 -33.75
CA GLY A 607 -14.52 21.90 -33.29
C GLY A 607 -14.50 22.21 -31.80
N GLU A 608 -13.63 21.54 -31.06
CA GLU A 608 -13.48 21.68 -29.60
C GLU A 608 -12.44 22.74 -29.25
N VAL A 609 -12.42 23.16 -27.97
CA VAL A 609 -11.40 24.06 -27.43
C VAL A 609 -10.04 23.37 -27.55
N SER A 610 -9.07 24.05 -28.12
CA SER A 610 -7.71 23.53 -28.24
C SER A 610 -7.12 23.22 -26.84
N PRO A 611 -6.41 22.09 -26.67
CA PRO A 611 -5.68 21.83 -25.43
C PRO A 611 -4.65 22.91 -25.06
N PHE A 612 -4.33 23.82 -25.97
CA PHE A 612 -3.42 24.96 -25.74
C PHE A 612 -4.14 26.25 -25.34
N ASP A 613 -5.47 26.31 -25.46
CA ASP A 613 -6.23 27.49 -25.07
C ASP A 613 -6.41 27.59 -23.56
N SER A 614 -6.71 28.77 -23.05
CA SER A 614 -7.08 28.95 -21.66
C SER A 614 -8.38 28.20 -21.37
N LEU A 615 -8.40 27.49 -20.23
CA LEU A 615 -9.54 26.71 -19.80
C LEU A 615 -9.81 26.98 -18.31
N VAL A 616 -11.09 27.09 -17.96
CA VAL A 616 -11.51 27.21 -16.57
C VAL A 616 -12.64 26.19 -16.30
N THR A 617 -12.45 25.34 -15.31
CA THR A 617 -13.51 24.45 -14.82
C THR A 617 -14.20 25.03 -13.61
N PRO A 618 -15.54 24.90 -13.51
CA PRO A 618 -16.27 25.22 -12.28
C PRO A 618 -15.93 24.22 -11.17
N ASN A 619 -16.42 24.47 -9.96
CA ASN A 619 -16.43 23.43 -8.93
C ASN A 619 -17.18 22.21 -9.45
N LYS A 620 -16.59 21.04 -9.32
CA LYS A 620 -17.16 19.77 -9.81
C LYS A 620 -17.10 18.71 -8.72
N ASP A 621 -18.24 18.07 -8.46
CA ASP A 621 -18.27 16.85 -7.66
C ASP A 621 -17.89 15.67 -8.57
N VAL A 622 -16.92 14.87 -8.15
CA VAL A 622 -16.41 13.73 -8.92
C VAL A 622 -17.20 12.47 -8.55
N VAL A 623 -17.19 12.10 -7.27
CA VAL A 623 -17.98 10.97 -6.74
C VAL A 623 -18.56 11.30 -5.37
N LYS A 624 -19.69 10.68 -5.04
CA LYS A 624 -20.35 10.76 -3.73
C LYS A 624 -20.85 9.39 -3.32
N PHE A 625 -20.31 8.88 -2.23
CA PHE A 625 -20.70 7.57 -1.73
C PHE A 625 -21.26 7.64 -0.31
N PHE A 626 -22.38 6.99 -0.12
CA PHE A 626 -22.93 6.69 1.19
C PHE A 626 -22.89 5.17 1.39
N THR A 627 -22.18 4.71 2.44
CA THR A 627 -21.92 3.30 2.65
C THR A 627 -22.36 2.85 4.05
N LEU A 628 -22.81 1.59 4.13
CA LEU A 628 -23.25 0.95 5.37
C LEU A 628 -22.46 -0.36 5.53
N SER A 629 -21.64 -0.44 6.58
CA SER A 629 -20.72 -1.55 6.84
C SER A 629 -21.14 -2.34 8.09
N PRO A 630 -21.96 -3.40 7.95
CA PRO A 630 -22.29 -4.29 9.05
C PRO A 630 -21.11 -5.19 9.38
N ARG A 631 -20.95 -5.49 10.68
CA ARG A 631 -19.89 -6.37 11.22
C ARG A 631 -20.45 -7.20 12.34
N ILE A 632 -20.28 -8.52 12.22
CA ILE A 632 -20.78 -9.50 13.17
C ILE A 632 -19.65 -10.47 13.47
N GLY A 633 -19.31 -10.62 14.73
CA GLY A 633 -18.30 -11.56 15.21
C GLY A 633 -18.84 -12.40 16.36
N LEU A 634 -18.40 -13.66 16.42
CA LEU A 634 -18.73 -14.60 17.49
C LEU A 634 -17.46 -15.27 17.96
N VAL A 635 -17.30 -15.36 19.26
CA VAL A 635 -16.25 -16.12 19.93
C VAL A 635 -16.87 -17.07 20.95
N TYR A 636 -16.42 -18.31 20.96
CA TYR A 636 -16.89 -19.31 21.91
C TYR A 636 -15.69 -20.01 22.57
N ASP A 637 -15.54 -19.84 23.87
CA ASP A 637 -14.59 -20.62 24.66
C ASP A 637 -15.10 -22.06 24.85
N LEU A 638 -14.55 -22.99 24.04
CA LEU A 638 -15.03 -24.36 23.96
C LEU A 638 -15.06 -25.10 25.30
N PHE A 639 -14.08 -24.84 26.16
CA PHE A 639 -13.93 -25.57 27.43
C PHE A 639 -14.12 -24.69 28.67
N GLY A 640 -14.29 -23.36 28.49
CA GLY A 640 -14.46 -22.40 29.59
C GLY A 640 -13.19 -22.19 30.42
N GLN A 641 -12.02 -22.38 29.80
CA GLN A 641 -10.71 -22.22 30.45
C GLN A 641 -9.89 -21.09 29.86
N GLY A 642 -10.42 -20.34 28.89
CA GLY A 642 -9.69 -19.30 28.17
C GLY A 642 -8.53 -19.81 27.30
N LYS A 643 -8.48 -21.13 27.03
CA LYS A 643 -7.37 -21.77 26.27
C LYS A 643 -7.74 -22.22 24.87
N THR A 644 -9.04 -22.28 24.56
CA THR A 644 -9.53 -22.78 23.26
C THR A 644 -10.69 -21.91 22.80
N ALA A 645 -10.49 -21.12 21.75
CA ALA A 645 -11.53 -20.27 21.19
C ALA A 645 -11.89 -20.69 19.78
N LEU A 646 -13.19 -20.87 19.53
CA LEU A 646 -13.76 -20.89 18.18
C LEU A 646 -14.20 -19.47 17.83
N LYS A 647 -13.74 -18.95 16.71
CA LYS A 647 -14.02 -17.59 16.23
C LYS A 647 -14.69 -17.63 14.88
N MET A 648 -15.71 -16.81 14.68
CA MET A 648 -16.37 -16.63 13.39
C MET A 648 -16.68 -15.16 13.18
N SER A 649 -16.60 -14.69 11.95
CA SER A 649 -17.05 -13.33 11.62
C SER A 649 -17.61 -13.25 10.22
N PHE A 650 -18.53 -12.30 10.05
CA PHE A 650 -19.05 -11.85 8.76
C PHE A 650 -19.03 -10.34 8.73
N SER A 651 -18.40 -9.75 7.71
CA SER A 651 -18.20 -8.33 7.62
C SER A 651 -18.30 -7.85 6.18
N ARG A 652 -18.73 -6.59 6.01
CA ARG A 652 -18.61 -5.88 4.75
C ARG A 652 -17.75 -4.63 4.96
N TYR A 653 -16.80 -4.45 4.06
CA TYR A 653 -15.90 -3.31 4.03
C TYR A 653 -16.02 -2.62 2.68
N TYR A 654 -15.95 -1.29 2.68
CA TYR A 654 -15.89 -0.52 1.44
C TYR A 654 -14.48 0.00 1.22
N GLU A 655 -14.06 0.00 -0.03
CA GLU A 655 -12.77 0.58 -0.39
C GLU A 655 -12.73 2.07 -0.04
N PRO A 656 -11.60 2.56 0.49
CA PRO A 656 -11.47 3.98 0.82
C PRO A 656 -11.49 4.85 -0.45
N VAL A 657 -11.99 6.08 -0.32
CA VAL A 657 -11.83 7.13 -1.32
C VAL A 657 -10.60 7.96 -0.93
N TRP A 658 -9.61 8.01 -1.80
CA TRP A 658 -8.44 8.90 -1.67
C TRP A 658 -8.39 9.87 -2.85
N VAL A 659 -7.57 10.92 -2.77
CA VAL A 659 -7.62 12.02 -3.73
C VAL A 659 -7.36 11.58 -5.17
N ALA A 660 -6.38 10.72 -5.41
CA ALA A 660 -6.04 10.26 -6.76
C ALA A 660 -6.87 9.04 -7.23
N LYS A 661 -7.83 8.53 -6.42
CA LYS A 661 -8.58 7.33 -6.79
C LYS A 661 -9.50 7.56 -7.98
N TYR A 662 -10.22 8.67 -7.98
CA TYR A 662 -11.16 9.04 -9.04
C TYR A 662 -10.64 10.29 -9.75
N ASN A 663 -9.38 10.22 -10.19
CA ASN A 663 -8.62 11.35 -10.72
C ASN A 663 -8.91 11.62 -12.21
N ALA A 664 -9.67 10.79 -12.87
CA ALA A 664 -9.92 10.85 -14.31
C ALA A 664 -10.66 12.13 -14.79
N GLY A 665 -10.99 13.05 -13.89
CA GLY A 665 -11.62 14.31 -14.22
C GLY A 665 -10.67 15.48 -14.43
N GLN A 666 -9.37 15.23 -14.47
CA GLN A 666 -8.40 16.32 -14.64
C GLN A 666 -8.24 16.69 -16.11
N ILE A 667 -9.15 17.51 -16.62
CA ILE A 667 -8.94 18.16 -17.92
C ILE A 667 -7.66 19.00 -17.97
N PHE A 668 -7.03 19.23 -16.84
CA PHE A 668 -5.72 19.85 -16.72
C PHE A 668 -4.59 18.82 -16.60
N SER A 669 -4.89 17.52 -16.54
CA SER A 669 -3.83 16.51 -16.56
C SER A 669 -2.99 16.68 -17.81
N PRO A 670 -1.65 16.60 -17.69
CA PRO A 670 -0.80 16.64 -18.86
C PRO A 670 -1.24 15.56 -19.84
N GLY A 671 -1.75 15.99 -20.96
CA GLY A 671 -2.13 15.11 -22.05
C GLY A 671 -1.24 15.33 -23.27
N SER A 672 -1.46 14.58 -24.31
CA SER A 672 -0.81 14.77 -25.59
C SER A 672 -1.81 14.68 -26.71
N ILE A 673 -1.56 15.43 -27.76
CA ILE A 673 -2.19 15.24 -29.05
C ILE A 673 -1.23 14.41 -29.88
N ASP A 674 -1.68 13.28 -30.35
CA ASP A 674 -0.89 12.38 -31.16
C ASP A 674 -1.37 12.43 -32.61
N TYR A 675 -0.42 12.57 -33.54
CA TYR A 675 -0.66 12.51 -34.97
C TYR A 675 0.16 11.39 -35.56
N TYR A 676 -0.41 10.68 -36.57
CA TYR A 676 0.39 9.99 -37.57
C TYR A 676 0.89 11.02 -38.55
N TRP A 677 2.18 11.06 -38.73
CA TRP A 677 2.85 11.84 -39.73
C TRP A 677 3.16 10.95 -40.94
N ASN A 678 2.67 11.35 -42.13
CA ASN A 678 3.01 10.68 -43.37
C ASN A 678 3.97 11.58 -44.16
N ASP A 679 5.18 11.10 -44.34
CA ASP A 679 6.21 11.73 -45.16
C ASP A 679 5.91 11.42 -46.64
N LEU A 680 5.29 12.36 -47.34
CA LEU A 680 4.89 12.17 -48.72
C LEU A 680 6.04 12.40 -49.69
N ASN A 681 7.03 13.20 -49.36
CA ASN A 681 8.18 13.49 -50.21
C ASN A 681 9.39 12.58 -49.99
N GLY A 682 9.39 11.81 -48.91
CA GLY A 682 10.40 10.81 -48.59
C GLY A 682 11.74 11.39 -48.15
N ASN A 683 11.73 12.60 -47.53
CA ASN A 683 12.93 13.27 -47.07
C ASN A 683 13.26 12.98 -45.59
N GLU A 684 12.38 12.23 -44.91
CA GLU A 684 12.51 11.86 -43.50
C GLU A 684 12.54 13.09 -42.54
N LEU A 685 12.02 14.22 -42.99
CA LEU A 685 11.89 15.45 -42.21
C LEU A 685 10.43 15.90 -42.19
N MET A 686 9.98 16.46 -41.05
CA MET A 686 8.64 17.02 -40.94
C MET A 686 8.48 18.29 -41.73
N ASP A 687 7.61 18.26 -42.71
CA ASP A 687 7.28 19.38 -43.57
C ASP A 687 5.88 19.94 -43.24
N LEU A 688 5.64 21.20 -43.62
CA LEU A 688 4.32 21.81 -43.49
C LEU A 688 3.30 21.16 -44.45
N PRO A 689 2.03 20.99 -44.03
CA PRO A 689 0.98 20.64 -44.96
C PRO A 689 0.91 21.63 -46.16
N PRO A 690 0.65 21.18 -47.39
CA PRO A 690 0.31 19.82 -47.80
C PRO A 690 1.51 18.95 -48.21
N THR A 691 2.76 19.39 -48.00
CA THR A 691 3.95 18.61 -48.35
C THR A 691 3.97 17.28 -47.58
N ASP A 692 3.63 17.33 -46.31
CA ASP A 692 3.34 16.16 -45.50
C ASP A 692 1.87 16.18 -45.05
N THR A 693 1.38 15.02 -44.57
CA THR A 693 0.06 14.95 -43.96
C THR A 693 0.13 14.45 -42.51
N TYR A 694 -0.75 14.97 -41.69
CA TYR A 694 -0.85 14.63 -40.26
C TYR A 694 -2.26 14.16 -40.00
N VAL A 695 -2.39 12.92 -39.51
CA VAL A 695 -3.67 12.32 -39.20
C VAL A 695 -3.82 12.22 -37.66
N LEU A 696 -4.81 12.90 -37.11
CA LEU A 696 -5.08 12.90 -35.68
C LEU A 696 -5.39 11.47 -35.18
N GLN A 697 -4.67 11.04 -34.16
CA GLN A 697 -4.82 9.72 -33.53
C GLN A 697 -5.53 9.78 -32.21
N SER A 698 -5.09 10.66 -31.35
CA SER A 698 -5.66 10.82 -30.03
C SER A 698 -5.46 12.23 -29.51
N TYR A 699 -6.33 12.63 -28.61
CA TYR A 699 -6.27 13.93 -27.95
C TYR A 699 -6.90 13.89 -26.55
N PRO A 700 -6.45 14.71 -25.62
CA PRO A 700 -7.08 14.83 -24.33
C PRO A 700 -8.41 15.58 -24.46
N ARG A 701 -9.46 15.12 -23.83
CA ARG A 701 -10.73 15.83 -23.79
C ARG A 701 -10.59 17.16 -23.06
N GLN A 702 -11.26 18.18 -23.59
CA GLN A 702 -11.25 19.53 -23.08
C GLN A 702 -12.67 20.01 -22.69
N ASP A 703 -13.63 19.11 -22.62
CA ASP A 703 -15.00 19.42 -22.21
C ASP A 703 -15.10 19.55 -20.69
N PRO A 704 -15.33 20.77 -20.14
CA PRO A 704 -15.47 21.00 -18.69
C PRO A 704 -16.61 20.23 -18.06
N ASP A 705 -17.65 19.90 -18.82
CA ASP A 705 -18.86 19.22 -18.35
C ASP A 705 -18.75 17.69 -18.47
N TYR A 706 -17.68 17.19 -19.08
CA TYR A 706 -17.49 15.76 -19.23
C TYR A 706 -17.38 15.03 -17.89
N SER A 707 -18.16 13.98 -17.72
CA SER A 707 -18.10 13.12 -16.54
C SER A 707 -17.32 11.85 -16.87
N TYR A 708 -16.21 11.65 -16.20
CA TYR A 708 -15.39 10.44 -16.35
C TYR A 708 -15.96 9.25 -15.57
N TYR A 709 -17.00 9.47 -14.78
CA TYR A 709 -17.68 8.42 -14.02
C TYR A 709 -19.18 8.49 -14.22
N ALA A 710 -19.83 7.34 -14.25
CA ALA A 710 -21.27 7.25 -14.36
C ALA A 710 -21.98 7.86 -13.13
N ASP A 711 -23.09 8.52 -13.36
CA ASP A 711 -23.89 9.18 -12.30
C ASP A 711 -24.40 8.20 -11.24
N ASP A 712 -24.59 6.93 -11.60
CA ASP A 712 -25.06 5.84 -10.74
C ASP A 712 -23.93 4.94 -10.23
N LEU A 713 -22.68 5.40 -10.30
CA LEU A 713 -21.51 4.67 -9.84
C LEU A 713 -21.68 4.21 -8.38
N LYS A 714 -21.43 2.93 -8.15
CA LYS A 714 -21.55 2.31 -6.84
C LYS A 714 -20.18 2.15 -6.17
N PRO A 715 -20.09 2.34 -4.85
CA PRO A 715 -18.84 2.14 -4.14
C PRO A 715 -18.40 0.67 -4.17
N PRO A 716 -17.12 0.39 -4.50
CA PRO A 716 -16.54 -0.94 -4.40
C PRO A 716 -16.56 -1.44 -2.96
N TYR A 717 -16.80 -2.74 -2.78
CA TYR A 717 -16.80 -3.35 -1.45
C TYR A 717 -16.28 -4.79 -1.46
N VAL A 718 -15.82 -5.22 -0.29
CA VAL A 718 -15.43 -6.60 0.00
C VAL A 718 -16.37 -7.19 1.04
N THR A 719 -16.89 -8.37 0.76
CA THR A 719 -17.58 -9.22 1.74
C THR A 719 -16.59 -10.24 2.25
N GLU A 720 -16.41 -10.31 3.58
CA GLU A 720 -15.50 -11.20 4.26
C GLU A 720 -16.25 -12.17 5.15
N PHE A 721 -15.87 -13.46 5.09
CA PHE A 721 -16.21 -14.46 6.06
C PHE A 721 -14.92 -15.07 6.62
N LEU A 722 -14.86 -15.19 7.93
CA LEU A 722 -13.73 -15.77 8.64
C LEU A 722 -14.22 -16.80 9.65
N ALA A 723 -13.53 -17.94 9.73
CA ALA A 723 -13.72 -18.94 10.76
C ALA A 723 -12.35 -19.40 11.26
N GLY A 724 -12.18 -19.53 12.59
CA GLY A 724 -10.89 -19.88 13.17
C GLY A 724 -11.02 -20.64 14.47
N LEU A 725 -10.00 -21.42 14.78
CA LEU A 725 -9.80 -22.11 16.05
C LEU A 725 -8.43 -21.71 16.59
N GLU A 726 -8.39 -21.18 17.81
CA GLU A 726 -7.15 -20.90 18.55
C GLU A 726 -7.06 -21.82 19.76
N GLN A 727 -5.86 -22.40 19.99
CA GLN A 727 -5.61 -23.30 21.09
C GLN A 727 -4.26 -23.03 21.75
N GLU A 728 -4.24 -22.80 23.04
CA GLU A 728 -3.01 -22.87 23.85
C GLU A 728 -2.65 -24.35 24.09
N ILE A 729 -1.56 -24.80 23.47
CA ILE A 729 -1.10 -26.19 23.52
C ILE A 729 -0.34 -26.46 24.82
N PHE A 730 0.53 -25.53 25.18
CA PHE A 730 1.23 -25.50 26.47
C PHE A 730 1.53 -24.04 26.85
N ARG A 731 1.98 -23.81 28.04
CA ARG A 731 2.22 -22.48 28.58
C ARG A 731 3.05 -21.64 27.60
N ASP A 732 2.56 -20.45 27.27
CA ASP A 732 3.17 -19.47 26.35
C ASP A 732 3.27 -19.93 24.88
N PHE A 733 2.58 -21.00 24.45
CA PHE A 733 2.54 -21.47 23.09
C PHE A 733 1.12 -21.70 22.59
N LYS A 734 0.76 -20.98 21.53
CA LYS A 734 -0.54 -21.03 20.85
C LYS A 734 -0.41 -21.50 19.41
N LEU A 735 -1.34 -22.33 18.99
CA LEU A 735 -1.64 -22.61 17.59
C LEU A 735 -2.96 -21.97 17.19
N GLY A 736 -3.05 -21.49 15.96
CA GLY A 736 -4.28 -21.01 15.34
C GLY A 736 -4.48 -21.64 13.99
N PHE A 737 -5.70 -22.09 13.70
CA PHE A 737 -6.12 -22.49 12.37
C PHE A 737 -7.22 -21.54 11.91
N GLN A 738 -7.14 -21.01 10.67
CA GLN A 738 -8.06 -20.01 10.16
C GLN A 738 -8.43 -20.32 8.71
N PHE A 739 -9.70 -20.16 8.42
CA PHE A 739 -10.24 -20.07 7.07
C PHE A 739 -10.71 -18.63 6.82
N ILE A 740 -10.30 -18.07 5.71
CA ILE A 740 -10.65 -16.71 5.29
C ILE A 740 -11.23 -16.78 3.89
N TRP A 741 -12.36 -16.13 3.66
CA TRP A 741 -12.95 -15.98 2.35
C TRP A 741 -13.37 -14.53 2.11
N LYS A 742 -13.01 -13.99 0.94
CA LYS A 742 -13.32 -12.62 0.53
C LYS A 742 -13.86 -12.61 -0.89
N LYS A 743 -14.85 -11.75 -1.15
CA LYS A 743 -15.34 -11.43 -2.50
C LYS A 743 -15.45 -9.93 -2.64
N SER A 744 -14.76 -9.38 -3.64
CA SER A 744 -14.92 -7.98 -4.08
C SER A 744 -16.06 -7.88 -5.08
N ALA A 745 -16.79 -6.78 -5.05
CA ALA A 745 -17.89 -6.46 -5.96
C ALA A 745 -18.00 -4.95 -6.17
N ASN A 746 -18.74 -4.55 -7.20
CA ASN A 746 -18.85 -3.16 -7.69
C ASN A 746 -17.47 -2.56 -8.03
N LEU A 747 -16.55 -3.36 -8.54
CA LEU A 747 -15.26 -2.84 -9.01
C LEU A 747 -15.50 -1.82 -10.12
N VAL A 748 -14.66 -0.80 -10.18
CA VAL A 748 -14.77 0.29 -11.15
C VAL A 748 -13.73 0.06 -12.24
N GLU A 749 -14.19 0.08 -13.49
CA GLU A 749 -13.36 -0.06 -14.67
C GLU A 749 -13.75 0.98 -15.73
N ASP A 750 -12.77 1.42 -16.50
CA ASP A 750 -13.00 2.30 -17.62
C ASP A 750 -13.57 1.52 -18.78
N VAL A 751 -14.73 1.92 -19.26
CA VAL A 751 -15.42 1.30 -20.38
C VAL A 751 -15.65 2.32 -21.47
N ASP A 752 -15.42 1.93 -22.72
CA ASP A 752 -15.83 2.72 -23.86
C ASP A 752 -17.37 2.71 -23.99
N VAL A 753 -18.02 3.76 -23.54
CA VAL A 753 -19.49 3.83 -23.56
C VAL A 753 -20.10 3.99 -24.95
N ASN A 754 -19.30 4.35 -25.95
CA ASN A 754 -19.75 4.43 -27.34
C ASN A 754 -19.79 3.05 -28.01
N ASN A 755 -18.87 2.17 -27.65
CA ASN A 755 -18.65 0.91 -28.35
C ASN A 755 -18.83 -0.32 -27.47
N GLY A 756 -18.66 -0.17 -26.16
CA GLY A 756 -18.77 -1.27 -25.18
C GLY A 756 -17.67 -2.33 -25.31
N TYR A 757 -17.82 -3.39 -24.57
CA TYR A 757 -16.91 -4.55 -24.56
C TYR A 757 -17.61 -5.87 -24.89
N ASP A 758 -18.88 -5.83 -25.27
CA ASP A 758 -19.62 -7.03 -25.69
C ASP A 758 -19.23 -7.41 -27.13
N PRO A 759 -18.61 -8.58 -27.37
CA PRO A 759 -18.18 -9.02 -28.68
C PRO A 759 -19.35 -9.26 -29.66
N ASP A 760 -20.54 -9.46 -29.14
CA ASP A 760 -21.73 -9.74 -29.93
C ASP A 760 -22.64 -8.51 -30.11
N ALA A 761 -22.21 -7.34 -29.61
CA ALA A 761 -22.97 -6.09 -29.78
C ALA A 761 -23.14 -5.73 -31.25
N GLU A 762 -24.37 -5.33 -31.62
CA GLU A 762 -24.77 -4.94 -32.99
C GLU A 762 -25.47 -3.60 -32.99
N ASP A 763 -25.36 -2.87 -34.06
CA ASP A 763 -26.14 -1.69 -34.37
C ASP A 763 -26.87 -1.86 -35.74
N GLU A 764 -27.43 -0.80 -36.27
CA GLU A 764 -28.14 -0.83 -37.57
C GLU A 764 -27.22 -1.21 -38.76
N ASN A 765 -25.91 -1.10 -38.61
CA ASN A 765 -24.91 -1.44 -39.64
C ASN A 765 -24.25 -2.82 -39.39
N GLY A 766 -24.68 -3.56 -38.38
CA GLY A 766 -24.19 -4.88 -37.99
C GLY A 766 -23.29 -4.90 -36.76
N ARG A 767 -22.41 -5.87 -36.62
CA ARG A 767 -21.55 -6.02 -35.45
C ARG A 767 -20.65 -4.80 -35.23
N ILE A 768 -20.62 -4.31 -34.02
CA ILE A 768 -19.72 -3.22 -33.58
C ILE A 768 -18.27 -3.71 -33.59
N TRP A 769 -18.04 -4.90 -33.09
CA TRP A 769 -16.75 -5.56 -33.04
C TRP A 769 -16.68 -6.70 -34.04
N ILE A 770 -15.80 -6.57 -35.03
CA ILE A 770 -15.66 -7.56 -36.12
C ILE A 770 -14.71 -8.66 -35.64
N PRO A 771 -15.16 -9.91 -35.51
CA PRO A 771 -14.32 -11.01 -35.08
C PRO A 771 -13.33 -11.44 -36.16
N PHE A 772 -12.09 -11.72 -35.73
CA PHE A 772 -11.04 -12.31 -36.54
C PHE A 772 -10.52 -13.58 -35.87
N GLU A 773 -10.89 -14.74 -36.37
CA GLU A 773 -10.36 -16.02 -35.89
C GLU A 773 -8.99 -16.27 -36.53
N PHE A 774 -8.00 -16.64 -35.74
CA PHE A 774 -6.65 -16.92 -36.19
C PHE A 774 -6.05 -18.07 -35.37
N THR A 775 -5.04 -18.73 -35.96
CA THR A 775 -4.24 -19.72 -35.24
C THR A 775 -3.02 -19.03 -34.64
N ASP A 776 -2.94 -19.09 -33.32
CA ASP A 776 -1.75 -18.72 -32.55
C ASP A 776 -0.77 -19.89 -32.60
N PRO A 777 0.51 -19.67 -33.05
CA PRO A 777 1.49 -20.74 -33.23
C PRO A 777 2.14 -21.21 -31.92
N GLY A 778 1.57 -20.88 -30.77
CA GLY A 778 2.04 -21.37 -29.48
C GLY A 778 3.40 -20.82 -29.03
N TRP A 779 4.10 -21.61 -28.23
CA TRP A 779 5.40 -21.28 -27.64
C TRP A 779 6.57 -21.42 -28.62
N ASP A 780 6.46 -22.35 -29.56
CA ASP A 780 7.55 -22.62 -30.51
C ASP A 780 7.52 -21.68 -31.71
N GLY A 781 6.45 -20.90 -31.85
CA GLY A 781 6.29 -19.91 -32.91
C GLY A 781 6.09 -20.53 -34.31
N ASN A 782 5.76 -21.85 -34.37
CA ASN A 782 5.61 -22.56 -35.65
C ASN A 782 4.18 -23.07 -35.81
N TRP A 783 3.55 -22.80 -36.92
CA TRP A 783 2.21 -23.32 -37.22
C TRP A 783 2.22 -24.80 -37.55
N GLY A 784 1.19 -25.53 -37.14
CA GLY A 784 1.00 -26.95 -37.40
C GLY A 784 1.60 -27.85 -36.33
N THR A 785 1.87 -27.28 -35.13
CA THR A 785 2.41 -27.98 -33.96
C THR A 785 1.33 -28.29 -32.93
N SER A 786 1.71 -28.96 -31.85
CA SER A 786 0.73 -29.43 -30.85
C SER A 786 0.31 -28.35 -29.84
N ASP A 787 0.98 -27.23 -29.80
CA ASP A 787 0.68 -26.09 -28.95
C ASP A 787 -0.04 -24.94 -29.67
N ASP A 788 -0.38 -25.14 -30.94
CA ASP A 788 -1.27 -24.25 -31.69
C ASP A 788 -2.64 -24.17 -31.03
N GLN A 789 -3.19 -22.98 -31.01
CA GLN A 789 -4.57 -22.75 -30.52
C GLN A 789 -5.32 -21.75 -31.39
N THR A 790 -6.64 -21.90 -31.48
CA THR A 790 -7.48 -20.91 -32.17
C THR A 790 -7.90 -19.83 -31.18
N LEU A 791 -7.64 -18.58 -31.54
CA LEU A 791 -8.05 -17.39 -30.78
C LEU A 791 -8.88 -16.46 -31.66
N THR A 792 -9.67 -15.62 -31.01
CA THR A 792 -10.47 -14.58 -31.70
C THR A 792 -10.01 -13.21 -31.24
N ALA A 793 -9.57 -12.41 -32.18
CA ALA A 793 -9.33 -10.97 -32.02
C ALA A 793 -10.53 -10.19 -32.51
N TYR A 794 -10.74 -8.99 -32.01
CA TYR A 794 -11.90 -8.16 -32.39
C TYR A 794 -11.42 -6.79 -32.87
N GLY A 795 -11.78 -6.39 -34.08
CA GLY A 795 -11.55 -5.07 -34.64
C GLY A 795 -12.76 -4.17 -34.48
N LEU A 796 -12.61 -2.96 -33.96
CA LEU A 796 -13.68 -1.97 -33.91
C LEU A 796 -13.95 -1.44 -35.31
N ARG A 797 -15.19 -1.59 -35.80
CA ARG A 797 -15.60 -1.16 -37.13
C ARG A 797 -15.24 0.33 -37.38
N ALA A 798 -14.72 0.65 -38.54
CA ALA A 798 -14.13 1.96 -38.86
C ALA A 798 -15.12 3.15 -38.79
N ASP A 799 -16.42 2.91 -38.99
CA ASP A 799 -17.49 3.92 -38.94
C ASP A 799 -17.97 4.22 -37.51
N ARG A 800 -17.44 3.54 -36.53
CA ARG A 800 -17.81 3.75 -35.10
C ARG A 800 -17.19 5.05 -34.56
N PRO A 801 -17.89 5.70 -33.58
CA PRO A 801 -17.33 6.87 -32.93
C PRO A 801 -16.05 6.53 -32.16
N VAL A 802 -15.20 7.54 -32.03
CA VAL A 802 -13.98 7.45 -31.21
C VAL A 802 -14.35 7.01 -29.77
N PRO A 803 -13.55 6.16 -29.14
CA PRO A 803 -13.79 5.69 -27.78
C PRO A 803 -14.02 6.82 -26.78
N THR A 804 -15.03 6.62 -25.93
CA THR A 804 -15.34 7.53 -24.82
C THR A 804 -15.28 6.74 -23.52
N TRP A 805 -14.23 6.97 -22.76
CA TRP A 805 -13.95 6.22 -21.52
C TRP A 805 -14.74 6.78 -20.34
N VAL A 806 -15.52 5.93 -19.70
CA VAL A 806 -16.29 6.27 -18.49
C VAL A 806 -16.09 5.17 -17.46
N GLY A 807 -15.72 5.54 -16.25
CA GLY A 807 -15.63 4.62 -15.11
C GLY A 807 -17.04 4.16 -14.70
N ILE A 808 -17.31 2.88 -14.82
CA ILE A 808 -18.57 2.23 -14.45
C ILE A 808 -18.29 1.02 -13.55
N ASN A 809 -19.33 0.35 -13.09
CA ASN A 809 -19.22 -0.94 -12.39
C ASN A 809 -19.65 -2.07 -13.32
N PRO A 810 -18.76 -2.67 -14.13
CA PRO A 810 -19.13 -3.83 -14.95
C PRO A 810 -19.62 -4.98 -14.05
N PRO A 811 -20.77 -5.59 -14.34
CA PRO A 811 -21.33 -6.65 -13.48
C PRO A 811 -20.46 -7.92 -13.43
N GLU A 812 -19.63 -8.15 -14.45
CA GLU A 812 -18.71 -9.27 -14.57
C GLU A 812 -17.38 -9.04 -13.84
N ALA A 813 -17.10 -7.79 -13.40
CA ALA A 813 -15.88 -7.45 -12.69
C ALA A 813 -15.86 -8.08 -11.29
N GLU A 814 -14.92 -8.98 -11.06
CA GLU A 814 -14.84 -9.70 -9.80
C GLU A 814 -13.42 -10.05 -9.35
N ARG A 815 -13.24 -10.12 -8.02
CA ARG A 815 -12.08 -10.72 -7.36
C ARG A 815 -12.56 -11.65 -6.25
N LYS A 816 -11.95 -12.82 -6.13
CA LYS A 816 -12.24 -13.81 -5.09
C LYS A 816 -10.94 -14.25 -4.44
N TYR A 817 -10.91 -14.24 -3.13
CA TYR A 817 -9.79 -14.72 -2.32
C TYR A 817 -10.26 -15.73 -1.30
N TRP A 818 -9.50 -16.81 -1.10
CA TRP A 818 -9.65 -17.66 0.06
C TRP A 818 -8.31 -18.16 0.56
N ALA A 819 -8.21 -18.44 1.85
CA ALA A 819 -7.01 -18.95 2.47
C ALA A 819 -7.31 -19.89 3.64
N LEU A 820 -6.41 -20.86 3.83
CA LEU A 820 -6.25 -21.65 5.04
C LEU A 820 -4.92 -21.27 5.66
N ALA A 821 -4.94 -20.83 6.90
CA ALA A 821 -3.74 -20.41 7.62
C ALA A 821 -3.56 -21.22 8.90
N LEU A 822 -2.38 -21.80 9.07
CA LEU A 822 -1.90 -22.34 10.34
C LEU A 822 -0.91 -21.31 10.91
N THR A 823 -1.21 -20.78 12.09
CA THR A 823 -0.36 -19.82 12.80
C THR A 823 0.18 -20.41 14.09
N PHE A 824 1.35 -19.99 14.51
CA PHE A 824 1.94 -20.37 15.78
C PHE A 824 2.65 -19.20 16.42
N ASP A 825 2.47 -19.09 17.74
CA ASP A 825 3.02 -18.00 18.55
C ASP A 825 3.52 -18.56 19.89
N LYS A 826 4.83 -18.44 20.14
CA LYS A 826 5.49 -18.76 21.39
C LYS A 826 6.15 -17.53 21.95
N ARG A 827 5.66 -17.07 23.09
CA ARG A 827 6.29 -15.96 23.83
C ARG A 827 7.70 -16.35 24.30
N MET A 828 8.56 -15.35 24.49
CA MET A 828 9.90 -15.57 25.04
C MET A 828 9.79 -16.14 26.46
N SER A 829 10.03 -17.42 26.59
CA SER A 829 10.18 -18.14 27.85
C SER A 829 11.08 -19.35 27.62
N ASN A 830 11.74 -19.85 28.65
CA ASN A 830 12.71 -20.96 28.54
C ASN A 830 13.79 -20.71 27.47
N ASN A 831 14.27 -19.46 27.34
CA ASN A 831 15.29 -19.00 26.39
C ASN A 831 14.94 -19.08 24.91
N TRP A 832 13.66 -19.23 24.54
CA TRP A 832 13.27 -19.22 23.14
C TRP A 832 11.91 -18.55 22.90
N GLN A 833 11.78 -18.00 21.69
CA GLN A 833 10.54 -17.48 21.14
C GLN A 833 10.38 -17.93 19.68
N LEU A 834 9.12 -18.05 19.22
CA LEU A 834 8.80 -18.45 17.86
C LEU A 834 7.49 -17.79 17.43
N LYS A 835 7.46 -17.23 16.23
CA LYS A 835 6.22 -16.79 15.57
C LYS A 835 6.27 -17.22 14.11
N GLY A 836 5.12 -17.56 13.55
CA GLY A 836 5.07 -17.86 12.14
C GLY A 836 3.73 -18.35 11.64
N SER A 837 3.71 -18.65 10.34
CA SER A 837 2.52 -19.12 9.64
C SER A 837 2.87 -20.01 8.46
N ILE A 838 1.95 -20.89 8.16
CA ILE A 838 1.86 -21.63 6.89
C ILE A 838 0.51 -21.29 6.31
N LEU A 839 0.48 -20.71 5.12
CA LEU A 839 -0.73 -20.27 4.47
C LEU A 839 -0.85 -20.92 3.10
N TYR A 840 -2.03 -21.50 2.82
CA TYR A 840 -2.41 -21.96 1.51
C TYR A 840 -3.59 -21.14 1.02
N SER A 841 -3.48 -20.52 -0.17
CA SER A 841 -4.45 -19.54 -0.65
C SER A 841 -4.68 -19.61 -2.15
N SER A 842 -5.76 -18.97 -2.58
CA SER A 842 -6.04 -18.69 -3.99
C SER A 842 -6.66 -17.32 -4.14
N PHE A 843 -6.12 -16.51 -5.06
CA PHE A 843 -6.60 -15.19 -5.42
C PHE A 843 -6.87 -15.14 -6.93
N LYS A 844 -8.15 -15.09 -7.33
CA LYS A 844 -8.59 -15.15 -8.72
C LYS A 844 -9.58 -14.06 -9.05
N GLY A 845 -9.62 -13.67 -10.33
CA GLY A 845 -10.55 -12.70 -10.86
C GLY A 845 -10.25 -12.37 -12.31
N ASN A 846 -10.85 -11.29 -12.77
CA ASN A 846 -10.62 -10.69 -14.08
C ASN A 846 -10.25 -9.21 -14.01
N VAL A 847 -10.14 -8.66 -12.80
CA VAL A 847 -9.67 -7.29 -12.54
C VAL A 847 -8.44 -7.37 -11.66
N GLU A 848 -7.31 -6.91 -12.15
CA GLU A 848 -6.06 -6.94 -11.39
C GLU A 848 -6.12 -6.07 -10.12
N ALA A 849 -5.34 -6.48 -9.14
CA ALA A 849 -5.19 -5.77 -7.88
C ALA A 849 -3.83 -5.04 -7.79
N THR A 850 -3.36 -4.52 -8.92
CA THR A 850 -2.04 -3.94 -9.09
C THR A 850 -1.92 -2.52 -8.56
N TYR A 851 -0.78 -1.92 -8.83
CA TYR A 851 -0.37 -0.60 -8.36
C TYR A 851 -0.94 0.52 -9.24
N GLY A 852 -2.22 0.65 -9.46
CA GLY A 852 -2.78 1.85 -10.08
C GLY A 852 -3.10 2.95 -9.05
N PRO A 853 -2.81 4.24 -9.28
CA PRO A 853 -3.31 5.33 -8.44
C PRO A 853 -4.77 5.61 -8.67
N THR A 854 -5.30 5.30 -9.85
CA THR A 854 -6.67 5.58 -10.29
C THR A 854 -7.48 4.31 -10.46
N GLU A 855 -8.80 4.42 -10.42
CA GLU A 855 -9.70 3.34 -10.83
C GLU A 855 -9.67 3.20 -12.35
N GLY A 856 -9.94 2.00 -12.86
CA GLY A 856 -9.96 1.72 -14.29
C GLY A 856 -8.60 1.40 -14.92
N GLU A 857 -7.53 1.43 -14.16
CA GLU A 857 -6.18 1.17 -14.69
C GLU A 857 -5.92 -0.28 -15.11
N SER A 858 -6.79 -1.23 -14.75
CA SER A 858 -6.61 -2.62 -15.17
C SER A 858 -6.87 -2.83 -16.67
N ALA A 859 -7.58 -1.89 -17.32
CA ALA A 859 -8.00 -1.97 -18.70
C ALA A 859 -8.75 -3.27 -19.07
N ALA A 860 -9.27 -3.97 -18.06
CA ALA A 860 -9.88 -5.30 -18.22
C ALA A 860 -11.17 -5.27 -19.05
N PHE A 861 -11.84 -4.11 -19.13
CA PHE A 861 -13.11 -3.94 -19.84
C PHE A 861 -13.05 -2.90 -20.96
N ASN A 862 -11.86 -2.58 -21.46
CA ASN A 862 -11.69 -1.58 -22.50
C ASN A 862 -12.17 -2.05 -23.88
N SER A 863 -12.19 -3.34 -24.11
CA SER A 863 -12.65 -3.94 -25.36
C SER A 863 -12.92 -5.43 -25.19
N PRO A 864 -13.58 -6.12 -26.13
CA PRO A 864 -13.66 -7.59 -26.11
C PRO A 864 -12.30 -8.28 -26.07
N ASN A 865 -11.27 -7.69 -26.66
CA ASN A 865 -9.92 -8.26 -26.64
C ASN A 865 -9.33 -8.37 -25.24
N SER A 866 -9.61 -7.41 -24.37
CA SER A 866 -9.16 -7.41 -22.98
C SER A 866 -9.79 -8.54 -22.15
N LEU A 867 -10.95 -9.08 -22.59
CA LEU A 867 -11.65 -10.17 -21.92
C LEU A 867 -11.23 -11.56 -22.38
N VAL A 868 -10.50 -11.65 -23.51
CA VAL A 868 -9.96 -12.93 -23.98
C VAL A 868 -9.02 -13.50 -22.96
N ASN A 869 -9.30 -14.69 -22.46
CA ASN A 869 -8.51 -15.39 -21.43
C ASN A 869 -8.23 -14.54 -20.16
N ALA A 870 -9.06 -13.55 -19.84
CA ALA A 870 -8.77 -12.59 -18.75
C ALA A 870 -8.98 -13.16 -17.34
N THR A 871 -9.79 -14.22 -17.17
CA THR A 871 -10.14 -14.73 -15.85
C THR A 871 -9.16 -15.79 -15.38
N GLY A 872 -8.47 -15.54 -14.27
CA GLY A 872 -7.46 -16.47 -13.73
C GLY A 872 -6.89 -16.04 -12.39
N PRO A 873 -5.81 -16.67 -11.93
CA PRO A 873 -5.02 -16.20 -10.80
C PRO A 873 -4.47 -14.80 -11.05
N LEU A 874 -4.70 -13.89 -10.08
CA LEU A 874 -4.24 -12.51 -10.15
C LEU A 874 -2.77 -12.39 -9.72
N TYR A 875 -2.12 -11.27 -10.04
CA TYR A 875 -0.68 -11.02 -9.85
C TYR A 875 -0.16 -11.35 -8.44
N PHE A 876 -0.92 -11.06 -7.39
CA PHE A 876 -0.55 -11.35 -6.00
C PHE A 876 -0.97 -12.75 -5.53
N ASP A 877 -1.45 -13.63 -6.40
CA ASP A 877 -1.75 -15.02 -6.03
C ASP A 877 -0.47 -15.80 -5.71
N ARG A 878 -0.35 -16.23 -4.46
CA ARG A 878 0.77 -17.03 -3.95
C ARG A 878 0.20 -18.22 -3.18
N PRO A 879 -0.04 -19.37 -3.85
CA PRO A 879 -0.70 -20.50 -3.23
C PRO A 879 -0.08 -20.99 -1.93
N LEU A 880 1.23 -21.02 -1.82
CA LEU A 880 1.91 -21.43 -0.60
C LEU A 880 2.82 -20.32 -0.09
N GLN A 881 2.63 -19.96 1.17
CA GLN A 881 3.51 -19.07 1.90
C GLN A 881 3.88 -19.71 3.25
N ILE A 882 5.16 -19.72 3.58
CA ILE A 882 5.68 -20.16 4.87
C ILE A 882 6.54 -19.04 5.43
N LYS A 883 6.26 -18.58 6.64
CA LYS A 883 6.99 -17.52 7.30
C LYS A 883 7.22 -17.90 8.76
N VAL A 884 8.47 -18.05 9.15
CA VAL A 884 8.86 -18.53 10.48
C VAL A 884 9.97 -17.67 11.04
N MET A 885 9.74 -17.09 12.20
CA MET A 885 10.69 -16.27 12.93
C MET A 885 10.94 -16.86 14.31
N GLY A 886 12.20 -17.07 14.66
CA GLY A 886 12.55 -17.62 15.96
C GLY A 886 13.82 -17.01 16.52
N THR A 887 13.90 -17.03 17.85
CA THR A 887 15.10 -16.63 18.61
C THR A 887 15.39 -17.66 19.68
N TYR A 888 16.65 -18.00 19.87
CA TYR A 888 17.13 -18.82 20.95
C TYR A 888 18.30 -18.13 21.67
N ILE A 889 18.25 -18.14 23.01
CA ILE A 889 19.32 -17.58 23.85
C ILE A 889 20.23 -18.72 24.31
N LEU A 890 21.42 -18.77 23.75
CA LEU A 890 22.48 -19.71 24.07
C LEU A 890 23.15 -19.34 25.42
N PRO A 891 23.93 -20.25 26.05
CA PRO A 891 24.80 -19.91 27.16
C PRO A 891 25.66 -18.67 26.86
N PHE A 892 26.08 -17.95 27.90
CA PHE A 892 26.84 -16.70 27.81
C PHE A 892 26.08 -15.51 27.17
N ASN A 893 24.73 -15.56 27.16
CA ASN A 893 23.87 -14.51 26.56
C ASN A 893 24.20 -14.25 25.08
N ILE A 894 24.45 -15.30 24.32
CA ILE A 894 24.52 -15.23 22.86
C ILE A 894 23.12 -15.49 22.32
N LEU A 895 22.58 -14.53 21.61
CA LEU A 895 21.27 -14.63 20.98
C LEU A 895 21.45 -15.02 19.52
N VAL A 896 20.72 -16.06 19.10
CA VAL A 896 20.63 -16.50 17.70
C VAL A 896 19.20 -16.34 17.25
N SER A 897 18.98 -15.60 16.18
CA SER A 897 17.66 -15.45 15.56
C SER A 897 17.69 -15.85 14.10
N ALA A 898 16.56 -16.38 13.65
CA ALA A 898 16.38 -16.80 12.26
C ALA A 898 15.03 -16.32 11.75
N TYR A 899 14.98 -15.92 10.46
CA TYR A 899 13.77 -15.70 9.70
C TYR A 899 13.83 -16.55 8.43
N VAL A 900 12.85 -17.44 8.30
CA VAL A 900 12.66 -18.28 7.11
C VAL A 900 11.41 -17.80 6.39
N GLN A 901 11.53 -17.56 5.10
CA GLN A 901 10.43 -17.21 4.23
C GLN A 901 10.44 -18.10 2.99
N HIS A 902 9.27 -18.66 2.66
CA HIS A 902 9.02 -19.34 1.38
C HIS A 902 7.74 -18.77 0.77
N THR A 903 7.77 -18.50 -0.54
CA THR A 903 6.60 -18.03 -1.28
C THR A 903 6.57 -18.65 -2.68
N SER A 904 5.38 -19.06 -3.11
CA SER A 904 5.15 -19.52 -4.48
C SER A 904 5.41 -18.39 -5.48
N GLY A 905 5.80 -18.76 -6.70
CA GLY A 905 6.09 -17.81 -7.78
C GLY A 905 4.85 -17.03 -8.25
N ILE A 906 5.12 -15.90 -8.89
CA ILE A 906 4.14 -15.02 -9.52
C ILE A 906 3.41 -15.79 -10.64
N PRO A 907 2.06 -15.76 -10.69
CA PRO A 907 1.33 -16.29 -11.83
C PRO A 907 1.51 -15.40 -13.06
N TRP A 908 1.53 -15.98 -14.24
CA TRP A 908 1.53 -15.26 -15.50
C TRP A 908 0.97 -16.15 -16.61
N GLY A 909 0.66 -15.61 -17.75
CA GLY A 909 0.24 -16.31 -18.95
C GLY A 909 0.84 -15.64 -20.16
N ARG A 910 1.02 -16.39 -21.25
CA ARG A 910 1.57 -15.84 -22.49
C ARG A 910 0.60 -14.82 -23.08
N THR A 911 1.14 -13.70 -23.55
CA THR A 911 0.40 -12.65 -24.25
C THR A 911 0.84 -12.57 -25.72
N ILE A 912 0.01 -11.95 -26.55
CA ILE A 912 0.37 -11.57 -27.90
C ILE A 912 0.33 -10.05 -27.95
N SER A 913 1.50 -9.44 -28.12
CA SER A 913 1.64 -7.99 -28.04
C SER A 913 0.92 -7.27 -29.20
N ARG A 914 0.90 -7.87 -30.36
CA ARG A 914 0.22 -7.33 -31.53
C ARG A 914 -0.29 -8.43 -32.45
N VAL A 915 -1.61 -8.41 -32.72
CA VAL A 915 -2.25 -9.17 -33.77
C VAL A 915 -2.64 -8.21 -34.88
N TYR A 916 -1.95 -8.22 -35.98
CA TYR A 916 -2.26 -7.39 -37.16
C TYR A 916 -3.34 -8.06 -38.01
N PHE A 917 -4.39 -7.31 -38.38
CA PHE A 917 -5.46 -7.82 -39.20
C PHE A 917 -5.01 -8.03 -40.66
N PRO A 918 -5.60 -9.01 -41.40
CA PRO A 918 -5.32 -9.20 -42.82
C PRO A 918 -5.65 -7.96 -43.66
N ALA A 919 -4.97 -7.79 -44.76
CA ALA A 919 -5.20 -6.65 -45.67
C ALA A 919 -6.61 -6.63 -46.27
N ASP A 920 -7.26 -7.79 -46.41
CA ASP A 920 -8.64 -7.97 -46.89
C ASP A 920 -9.68 -8.00 -45.77
N PHE A 921 -9.26 -7.81 -44.51
CA PHE A 921 -10.17 -7.71 -43.40
C PHE A 921 -11.05 -6.45 -43.51
N PRO A 922 -12.32 -6.49 -43.06
CA PRO A 922 -13.15 -5.29 -43.05
C PRO A 922 -12.48 -4.10 -42.41
N ALA A 923 -12.77 -2.89 -42.88
CA ALA A 923 -12.17 -1.68 -42.33
C ALA A 923 -12.47 -1.52 -40.84
N VAL A 924 -11.41 -1.47 -40.03
CA VAL A 924 -11.44 -1.30 -38.59
C VAL A 924 -10.57 -0.11 -38.18
N GLN A 925 -10.84 0.42 -36.98
CA GLN A 925 -10.09 1.58 -36.48
C GLN A 925 -8.67 1.20 -36.02
N GLN A 926 -8.48 -0.03 -35.52
CA GLN A 926 -7.18 -0.48 -35.02
C GLN A 926 -6.39 -1.17 -36.14
N THR A 927 -5.11 -0.85 -36.21
CA THR A 927 -4.16 -1.57 -37.08
C THR A 927 -3.82 -2.94 -36.48
N TYR A 928 -3.79 -3.04 -35.17
CA TYR A 928 -3.54 -4.27 -34.42
C TYR A 928 -4.23 -4.23 -33.07
N VAL A 929 -4.34 -5.38 -32.42
CA VAL A 929 -4.85 -5.52 -31.05
C VAL A 929 -3.90 -6.36 -30.20
N LEU A 930 -3.97 -6.17 -28.89
CA LEU A 930 -3.29 -6.99 -27.89
C LEU A 930 -4.29 -7.92 -27.24
N LEU A 931 -3.89 -9.16 -26.92
CA LEU A 931 -4.73 -10.08 -26.17
C LEU A 931 -3.90 -11.12 -25.40
N ASN A 932 -4.56 -11.77 -24.42
CA ASN A 932 -3.96 -12.88 -23.69
C ASN A 932 -4.10 -14.17 -24.52
N ALA A 933 -2.96 -14.76 -24.87
CA ALA A 933 -2.94 -16.07 -25.50
C ALA A 933 -3.33 -17.17 -24.52
N GLU A 934 -2.97 -17.00 -23.26
CA GLU A 934 -3.26 -17.94 -22.18
C GLU A 934 -3.92 -17.23 -21.00
N THR A 935 -4.67 -17.98 -20.18
CA THR A 935 -5.22 -17.42 -18.95
C THR A 935 -4.09 -17.04 -17.96
N PRO A 936 -4.22 -15.93 -17.22
CA PRO A 936 -3.30 -15.63 -16.13
C PRO A 936 -3.14 -16.85 -15.20
N GLY A 937 -1.89 -17.21 -14.89
CA GLY A 937 -1.58 -18.33 -14.01
C GLY A 937 -1.56 -19.69 -14.70
N SER A 938 -1.66 -19.79 -16.03
CA SER A 938 -1.26 -20.98 -16.79
C SER A 938 0.20 -21.33 -16.51
N GLN A 939 1.01 -20.32 -16.28
CA GLN A 939 2.41 -20.43 -15.90
C GLN A 939 2.66 -19.80 -14.51
N ARG A 940 3.77 -20.22 -13.87
CA ARG A 940 4.27 -19.57 -12.63
C ARG A 940 5.77 -19.41 -12.67
N ARG A 941 6.24 -18.28 -12.18
CA ARG A 941 7.67 -18.07 -11.95
C ARG A 941 8.16 -18.98 -10.82
N ALA A 942 9.48 -19.12 -10.69
CA ALA A 942 10.08 -19.96 -9.66
C ALA A 942 9.66 -19.50 -8.25
N SER A 943 9.45 -20.46 -7.36
CA SER A 943 9.23 -20.17 -5.94
C SER A 943 10.52 -19.65 -5.30
N TYR A 944 10.35 -18.75 -4.33
CA TYR A 944 11.45 -18.14 -3.60
C TYR A 944 11.53 -18.64 -2.17
N THR A 945 12.75 -18.99 -1.71
CA THR A 945 13.00 -19.36 -0.32
C THR A 945 14.19 -18.60 0.21
N ASN A 946 14.02 -17.93 1.33
CA ASN A 946 15.05 -17.15 2.00
C ASN A 946 15.24 -17.60 3.44
N LEU A 947 16.49 -17.50 3.93
CA LEU A 947 16.88 -17.65 5.33
C LEU A 947 17.77 -16.48 5.73
N ASP A 948 17.34 -15.72 6.71
CA ASP A 948 18.12 -14.66 7.33
C ASP A 948 18.49 -15.05 8.78
N LEU A 949 19.69 -14.71 9.21
CA LEU A 949 20.21 -15.04 10.53
C LEU A 949 20.73 -13.79 11.24
N ARG A 950 20.59 -13.76 12.57
CA ARG A 950 21.25 -12.81 13.46
C ARG A 950 22.02 -13.55 14.54
N LEU A 951 23.26 -13.12 14.76
CA LEU A 951 24.04 -13.43 15.94
C LEU A 951 24.23 -12.17 16.75
N GLU A 952 23.84 -12.18 18.00
CA GLU A 952 23.96 -11.02 18.91
C GLU A 952 24.67 -11.42 20.19
N LYS A 953 25.57 -10.57 20.66
CA LYS A 953 26.23 -10.67 21.97
C LYS A 953 26.06 -9.38 22.74
N GLY A 954 25.44 -9.47 23.90
CA GLY A 954 25.26 -8.35 24.81
C GLY A 954 26.20 -8.38 26.00
N TRP A 955 26.63 -7.21 26.42
CA TRP A 955 27.40 -6.96 27.64
C TRP A 955 26.65 -5.97 28.52
N SER A 956 26.43 -6.34 29.78
CA SER A 956 25.96 -5.39 30.78
C SER A 956 27.13 -4.50 31.20
N LEU A 957 26.95 -3.20 31.11
CA LEU A 957 27.88 -2.20 31.58
C LEU A 957 27.52 -1.78 33.00
N ARG A 958 28.10 -0.68 33.49
CA ARG A 958 27.77 -0.15 34.82
C ARG A 958 26.33 0.36 34.90
N GLY A 959 25.62 0.04 35.98
CA GLY A 959 24.23 0.45 36.18
C GLY A 959 23.26 -0.34 35.31
N ARG A 960 22.31 0.35 34.67
CA ARG A 960 21.33 -0.23 33.73
C ARG A 960 21.84 -0.26 32.29
N SER A 961 23.07 0.19 32.06
CA SER A 961 23.60 0.32 30.71
C SER A 961 23.99 -1.01 30.10
N ARG A 962 23.64 -1.21 28.84
CA ARG A 962 23.94 -2.41 28.06
C ARG A 962 24.46 -2.04 26.67
N LEU A 963 25.45 -2.82 26.20
CA LEU A 963 25.98 -2.73 24.83
C LEU A 963 25.78 -4.07 24.16
N ASP A 964 25.11 -4.05 23.00
CA ASP A 964 24.87 -5.21 22.16
C ASP A 964 25.61 -5.02 20.84
N PHE A 965 26.33 -6.04 20.42
CA PHE A 965 26.93 -6.15 19.10
C PHE A 965 26.29 -7.30 18.37
N TYR A 966 25.93 -7.11 17.10
CA TYR A 966 25.30 -8.15 16.30
C TYR A 966 25.74 -8.10 14.84
N VAL A 967 25.60 -9.26 14.22
CA VAL A 967 25.81 -9.46 12.78
C VAL A 967 24.55 -10.10 12.21
N ASP A 968 23.98 -9.44 11.24
CA ASP A 968 22.91 -9.98 10.41
C ASP A 968 23.51 -10.56 9.13
N ILE A 969 23.00 -11.70 8.72
CA ILE A 969 23.33 -12.38 7.48
C ILE A 969 22.02 -12.55 6.72
N PHE A 970 21.80 -11.76 5.70
CA PHE A 970 20.63 -11.89 4.84
C PHE A 970 20.90 -12.86 3.71
N ASN A 971 19.91 -13.65 3.33
CA ASN A 971 19.95 -14.68 2.31
C ASN A 971 21.17 -15.62 2.47
N VAL A 972 21.21 -16.34 3.58
CA VAL A 972 22.29 -17.31 3.92
C VAL A 972 22.48 -18.33 2.80
N GLY A 973 21.41 -18.77 2.14
CA GLY A 973 21.45 -19.71 1.02
C GLY A 973 22.19 -19.19 -0.21
N GLY A 974 22.29 -17.86 -0.35
CA GLY A 974 23.01 -17.20 -1.46
C GLY A 974 22.41 -17.46 -2.84
N ARG A 975 21.19 -17.95 -2.89
CA ARG A 975 20.44 -18.07 -4.15
C ARG A 975 19.59 -16.81 -4.30
N SER A 976 20.00 -15.94 -5.19
CA SER A 976 19.14 -14.85 -5.64
C SER A 976 17.99 -15.45 -6.43
N GLY A 977 16.77 -15.10 -6.07
CA GLY A 977 15.63 -15.33 -6.95
C GLY A 977 15.70 -14.32 -8.08
N VAL A 978 15.79 -14.79 -9.31
CA VAL A 978 15.82 -13.93 -10.49
C VAL A 978 14.44 -14.06 -11.17
N ILE A 979 13.80 -12.92 -11.41
CA ILE A 979 12.65 -12.85 -12.32
C ILE A 979 13.18 -12.50 -13.69
N VAL A 980 13.05 -13.45 -14.60
CA VAL A 980 13.32 -13.26 -16.02
C VAL A 980 11.98 -13.05 -16.71
N ASP A 981 11.94 -12.17 -17.70
CA ASP A 981 10.80 -12.06 -18.61
C ASP A 981 10.78 -13.30 -19.50
N ASN A 982 9.87 -14.22 -19.17
CA ASN A 982 9.70 -15.48 -19.90
C ASN A 982 8.56 -15.41 -20.92
N ASP A 983 7.83 -14.29 -21.01
CA ASP A 983 6.78 -14.10 -21.98
C ASP A 983 7.37 -13.54 -23.29
N PRO A 984 7.40 -14.33 -24.37
CA PRO A 984 7.91 -13.85 -25.65
C PRO A 984 7.03 -12.76 -26.25
N SER A 985 5.76 -12.67 -25.85
CA SER A 985 4.79 -11.66 -26.30
C SER A 985 4.91 -11.31 -27.80
N PRO A 986 4.79 -12.31 -28.71
CA PRO A 986 5.12 -12.16 -30.10
C PRO A 986 4.16 -11.19 -30.81
N ARG A 987 4.63 -10.72 -31.97
CA ARG A 987 3.79 -10.00 -32.93
C ARG A 987 3.38 -10.97 -34.02
N LEU A 988 2.07 -11.12 -34.25
CA LEU A 988 1.51 -11.96 -35.31
C LEU A 988 1.00 -11.07 -36.45
N ARG A 989 1.56 -11.23 -37.63
CA ARG A 989 1.18 -10.48 -38.81
C ARG A 989 0.42 -11.37 -39.76
N PHE A 990 -0.81 -10.97 -40.09
CA PHE A 990 -1.68 -11.60 -41.08
C PHE A 990 -1.96 -10.69 -42.29
N ASP A 991 -1.41 -9.47 -42.26
CA ASP A 991 -1.45 -8.51 -43.37
C ASP A 991 -0.58 -8.93 -44.57
N GLN A 992 0.24 -9.95 -44.39
CA GLN A 992 1.07 -10.61 -45.38
C GLN A 992 0.95 -12.14 -45.26
N THR A 993 1.93 -12.90 -45.74
CA THR A 993 2.03 -14.31 -45.40
C THR A 993 2.16 -14.42 -43.87
N PRO A 994 1.36 -15.24 -43.19
CA PRO A 994 1.41 -15.33 -41.73
C PRO A 994 2.84 -15.50 -41.21
N VAL A 995 3.29 -14.54 -40.43
CA VAL A 995 4.66 -14.53 -39.88
C VAL A 995 4.60 -14.19 -38.42
N VAL A 996 5.32 -14.94 -37.57
CA VAL A 996 5.70 -14.51 -36.26
C VAL A 996 6.86 -13.55 -36.39
N THR A 997 6.65 -12.30 -36.05
CA THR A 997 7.73 -11.33 -36.02
C THR A 997 8.02 -10.96 -34.57
N GLU A 998 9.28 -11.04 -34.17
CA GLU A 998 9.86 -10.50 -32.95
C GLU A 998 9.18 -10.90 -31.60
N ALA A 999 9.98 -11.46 -30.74
CA ALA A 999 9.67 -11.55 -29.33
C ALA A 999 9.67 -10.15 -28.68
N SER A 1000 9.05 -10.02 -27.52
CA SER A 1000 9.15 -8.82 -26.69
C SER A 1000 10.61 -8.40 -26.53
N PRO A 1001 10.95 -7.11 -26.62
CA PRO A 1001 12.32 -6.63 -26.43
C PRO A 1001 12.86 -6.95 -25.03
N THR A 1002 11.97 -7.16 -24.07
CA THR A 1002 12.32 -7.56 -22.69
C THR A 1002 12.41 -9.07 -22.48
N TYR A 1003 12.02 -9.87 -23.49
CA TYR A 1003 12.06 -11.34 -23.40
C TYR A 1003 13.44 -11.86 -23.08
N GLY A 1004 13.55 -12.66 -22.02
CA GLY A 1004 14.82 -13.17 -21.51
C GLY A 1004 15.59 -12.19 -20.62
N ASN A 1005 15.15 -10.94 -20.49
CA ASN A 1005 15.78 -9.97 -19.62
C ASN A 1005 15.44 -10.24 -18.14
N VAL A 1006 16.36 -9.88 -17.27
CA VAL A 1006 16.10 -9.90 -15.84
C VAL A 1006 15.24 -8.69 -15.47
N LEU A 1007 13.99 -8.92 -15.05
CA LEU A 1007 13.07 -7.89 -14.60
C LEU A 1007 13.30 -7.49 -13.14
N SER A 1008 13.69 -8.46 -12.30
CA SER A 1008 13.89 -8.22 -10.87
C SER A 1008 14.79 -9.30 -10.26
N VAL A 1009 15.50 -8.93 -9.20
CA VAL A 1009 16.35 -9.86 -8.43
C VAL A 1009 16.02 -9.72 -6.96
N TYR A 1010 15.77 -10.86 -6.30
CA TYR A 1010 15.49 -10.88 -4.86
C TYR A 1010 16.70 -11.40 -4.08
N GLY A 1011 16.85 -10.88 -2.85
CA GLY A 1011 17.65 -11.53 -1.84
C GLY A 1011 19.15 -11.53 -2.16
N ILE A 1012 19.75 -10.35 -2.17
CA ILE A 1012 21.22 -10.23 -2.15
C ILE A 1012 21.72 -10.84 -0.85
N ARG A 1013 22.73 -11.74 -0.91
CA ARG A 1013 23.43 -12.09 0.32
C ARG A 1013 24.23 -10.89 0.79
N SER A 1014 23.88 -10.41 1.97
CA SER A 1014 24.57 -9.28 2.58
C SER A 1014 24.83 -9.52 4.07
N PHE A 1015 25.90 -8.95 4.56
CA PHE A 1015 26.23 -8.91 5.98
C PHE A 1015 26.02 -7.48 6.47
N ARG A 1016 25.32 -7.34 7.59
CA ARG A 1016 25.13 -6.05 8.25
C ARG A 1016 25.66 -6.14 9.68
N ILE A 1017 26.51 -5.21 10.04
CA ILE A 1017 27.07 -5.10 11.38
C ILE A 1017 26.26 -4.06 12.14
N GLY A 1018 25.92 -4.35 13.38
CA GLY A 1018 25.19 -3.42 14.23
C GLY A 1018 25.74 -3.35 15.64
N VAL A 1019 25.62 -2.14 16.19
CA VAL A 1019 25.92 -1.85 17.59
C VAL A 1019 24.75 -1.10 18.20
N ARG A 1020 24.29 -1.55 19.35
CA ARG A 1020 23.22 -0.90 20.11
C ARG A 1020 23.68 -0.65 21.54
N TRP A 1021 23.61 0.58 21.96
CA TRP A 1021 23.77 0.98 23.36
C TRP A 1021 22.41 1.37 23.93
N SER A 1022 22.10 0.95 25.16
CA SER A 1022 20.88 1.28 25.87
C SER A 1022 21.15 1.50 27.35
N PHE A 1023 20.36 2.34 28.00
CA PHE A 1023 20.47 2.65 29.44
C PHE A 1023 19.12 2.91 30.10
#